data_fff8c1b5ab2594f2bc13588dbd3bdf3c
#
_entry.id   fff8c1b5ab2594f2bc13588dbd3bdf3c
#
_cell.length_a   1.000
_cell.length_b   1.000
_cell.length_c   1.000
_cell.angle_alpha   90.00
_cell.angle_beta   90.00
_cell.angle_gamma   90.00
#
_symmetry.space_group_name_H-M   'P 1'
#
loop_
_entity.id
_entity.type
_entity.pdbx_description
1 polymer ?
#
loop_
_entity_poly.entity_id
_entity_poly.type
_entity_poly.pdbx_seq_one_letter_code
_entity_poly.pdbx_strand_id
1 'polypeptide(L)'
;MAAVTLVAGIGPFALTATAAEGDGVVFPAAVASQPRTVVPLVAGPTGYLRYEQGVGHSWSTYAGVSTPISTHQEGPEADGTYGAGFDGFATYLADWTPTSDSVRLVNMATDSVSYLDIPSGHRYVGVFGSTVVTFTQATTTAPRAWHLLRLVNGSVQVTPVTGWPEGALPPAKAVTGDADGVLATYEVGGVSRSAWIDLASAQVRTPTSDATAQPVSTVHSPTEVVEWAEDGKARFYAKGGADASGPLPLTTTADLPYNEGDVLLGVVGDRLIVGRASGQASSAPYRVVSVPRTGGDETTLFTHGRNQALTAPDGGLLLVAGTAADALGVQRLRAEGDGTTAAKLVDVTPLTSKPRSLSFSQGRLHSLERMPDETNSYRSRTVSVTGELTAGATQEHGDFGFPLEECTDTDGCPEPLATGDGRMVVQPPYQSDLPALVVEPGATSGRVLTDAVENVQIHDVSGRYAIGGGRTGTGEWVTNTAFDLDTGERLATFKVPFDYDLYGDTLWTQGSVNGTVVGYDVRTGAVKRTVDLGTGCRAEFIKVTAHWLSWSCAGLTERGGIYDLDKNTNLNYTEPFSQLGDGYVVQTHGREVRVTDVRGPEPVLKATYLTSDDNYETGMYAVDTAAGRVAYQENAAGDIRVADLGIPASPLARIDADVATGADLKAGAWKPRWWLSKPAGSWQLTVTSRTTGAVVRTLSGGEARGVVSPVWDGKDAAGRFVGNGAYTWALSVKPADGQGADLTAAGAVSVTGAGAVRRDLAGDDGFGDLLVMDSAGLVSLYKGTGSGGLSARTAGSGGVFPTSSVPVPFGDVNGDRCNDVLVRVGDQLRAYRPGCGKIVSASSPYTLIGTGWGQYDVLTSPGDVTGDGYQDLVARQASTGDMYFYAGTADHRLKSRVKIGTNWKTYTKIAGVGDLNGDGRGDLLGIDAAGALWRYYGTATGAVTPRVKLATGWGGYTSVVGMGDISGDGKPELVGRTGDGRLYRHSATGTGTLAARVMIGTGGWQAFKGLY
;
A
#
# COMPACT_ATOMS: atom_id res chain seq x y z
N MET A 1 52.87 -43.64 -38.43
CA MET A 1 52.98 -44.26 -37.10
C MET A 1 53.43 -43.23 -36.11
N ALA A 2 52.57 -42.71 -35.36
CA ALA A 2 52.74 -42.10 -34.03
C ALA A 2 51.38 -41.63 -33.58
N ALA A 3 50.80 -42.27 -32.61
CA ALA A 3 49.56 -41.93 -31.96
C ALA A 3 49.82 -40.75 -31.05
N VAL A 4 49.03 -39.70 -31.19
CA VAL A 4 48.95 -38.60 -30.22
C VAL A 4 47.66 -38.76 -29.47
N THR A 5 47.79 -39.03 -28.18
CA THR A 5 46.68 -39.11 -27.22
C THR A 5 46.22 -37.69 -26.85
N LEU A 6 45.03 -37.32 -27.24
CA LEU A 6 44.39 -36.07 -26.80
C LEU A 6 43.74 -36.34 -25.44
N VAL A 7 44.24 -35.69 -24.39
CA VAL A 7 43.56 -35.63 -23.08
C VAL A 7 42.52 -34.52 -23.18
N ALA A 8 41.26 -34.90 -23.23
CA ALA A 8 40.16 -33.96 -23.13
C ALA A 8 39.98 -33.54 -21.65
N GLY A 9 40.37 -32.30 -21.35
CA GLY A 9 39.97 -31.63 -20.10
C GLY A 9 38.47 -31.26 -20.15
N ILE A 10 37.72 -31.91 -19.30
CA ILE A 10 36.32 -31.53 -19.05
C ILE A 10 36.37 -30.33 -18.11
N GLY A 11 36.24 -29.10 -18.66
CA GLY A 11 35.88 -27.93 -17.88
C GLY A 11 34.39 -27.92 -17.57
N PRO A 12 33.98 -27.37 -16.46
CA PRO A 12 32.56 -27.28 -16.17
C PRO A 12 31.86 -26.39 -17.22
N PHE A 13 30.92 -26.96 -17.95
CA PHE A 13 30.00 -26.18 -18.76
C PHE A 13 29.08 -25.41 -17.81
N ALA A 14 29.32 -24.12 -17.62
CA ALA A 14 28.35 -23.22 -17.11
C ALA A 14 27.24 -23.10 -18.16
N LEU A 15 26.14 -23.80 -17.95
CA LEU A 15 24.88 -23.52 -18.63
C LEU A 15 24.40 -22.16 -18.11
N THR A 16 24.73 -21.09 -18.82
CA THR A 16 24.05 -19.79 -18.62
C THR A 16 22.64 -19.96 -19.18
N ALA A 17 21.68 -20.26 -18.31
CA ALA A 17 20.28 -20.08 -18.61
C ALA A 17 20.04 -18.57 -18.67
N THR A 18 20.10 -17.98 -19.84
CA THR A 18 19.55 -16.62 -20.09
C THR A 18 18.04 -16.79 -20.19
N ALA A 19 17.29 -16.10 -19.31
CA ALA A 19 15.85 -15.98 -19.48
C ALA A 19 15.58 -15.41 -20.88
N ALA A 20 14.58 -15.96 -21.57
CA ALA A 20 14.13 -15.41 -22.84
C ALA A 20 13.61 -13.98 -22.61
N GLU A 21 14.03 -13.02 -23.42
CA GLU A 21 13.39 -11.71 -23.47
C GLU A 21 11.91 -11.95 -23.85
N GLY A 22 10.98 -11.79 -22.86
CA GLY A 22 9.54 -11.90 -23.16
C GLY A 22 8.60 -12.22 -21.98
N ASP A 23 9.06 -12.91 -20.94
CA ASP A 23 8.18 -13.39 -19.87
C ASP A 23 8.11 -12.44 -18.67
N GLY A 24 7.53 -11.26 -18.85
CA GLY A 24 7.37 -10.31 -17.73
C GLY A 24 6.66 -9.01 -18.11
N VAL A 25 6.37 -8.20 -17.11
CA VAL A 25 5.74 -6.89 -17.30
C VAL A 25 6.66 -5.79 -16.76
N VAL A 26 6.71 -4.66 -17.47
CA VAL A 26 7.51 -3.49 -17.08
C VAL A 26 6.59 -2.39 -16.58
N PHE A 27 6.93 -1.84 -15.42
CA PHE A 27 6.40 -0.59 -14.90
C PHE A 27 7.38 0.53 -15.22
N PRO A 28 7.07 1.41 -16.18
CA PRO A 28 7.96 2.49 -16.55
C PRO A 28 8.14 3.46 -15.38
N ALA A 29 9.36 4.00 -15.27
CA ALA A 29 9.67 5.06 -14.32
C ALA A 29 8.79 6.29 -14.60
N ALA A 30 8.46 7.06 -13.55
CA ALA A 30 7.80 8.35 -13.74
C ALA A 30 8.76 9.33 -14.43
N VAL A 31 8.25 10.12 -15.36
CA VAL A 31 9.03 11.03 -16.18
C VAL A 31 8.72 12.46 -15.80
N ALA A 32 9.76 13.30 -15.60
CA ALA A 32 9.58 14.73 -15.35
C ALA A 32 8.91 15.42 -16.54
N SER A 33 8.12 16.44 -16.25
CA SER A 33 7.49 17.28 -17.27
C SER A 33 8.47 18.18 -18.02
N GLN A 34 9.67 18.37 -17.46
CA GLN A 34 10.72 19.18 -18.03
C GLN A 34 12.02 18.37 -18.25
N PRO A 35 12.84 18.71 -19.28
CA PRO A 35 14.13 18.09 -19.48
C PRO A 35 15.07 18.38 -18.31
N ARG A 36 15.91 17.39 -17.96
CA ARG A 36 16.94 17.55 -16.95
C ARG A 36 17.92 18.69 -17.29
N THR A 37 18.61 19.18 -16.28
CA THR A 37 19.68 20.15 -16.49
C THR A 37 20.91 19.46 -17.07
N VAL A 38 21.35 19.89 -18.25
CA VAL A 38 22.63 19.52 -18.86
C VAL A 38 23.38 20.80 -19.16
N VAL A 39 24.65 20.87 -18.73
CA VAL A 39 25.50 22.05 -18.92
C VAL A 39 26.85 21.59 -19.47
N PRO A 40 27.21 21.99 -20.69
CA PRO A 40 28.59 21.87 -21.14
C PRO A 40 29.49 22.80 -20.29
N LEU A 41 30.58 22.27 -19.75
CA LEU A 41 31.47 22.96 -18.80
C LEU A 41 32.85 23.31 -19.37
N VAL A 42 33.39 22.40 -20.20
CA VAL A 42 34.72 22.55 -20.83
C VAL A 42 34.63 22.06 -22.28
N ALA A 43 35.23 22.75 -23.21
CA ALA A 43 35.39 22.32 -24.59
C ALA A 43 36.87 22.19 -24.94
N GLY A 44 37.28 20.98 -25.31
CA GLY A 44 38.61 20.64 -25.81
C GLY A 44 38.63 20.35 -27.31
N PRO A 45 39.83 20.11 -27.92
CA PRO A 45 39.94 19.73 -29.31
C PRO A 45 39.17 18.43 -29.71
N THR A 46 39.16 17.41 -28.87
CA THR A 46 38.58 16.10 -29.19
C THR A 46 37.27 15.80 -28.49
N GLY A 47 36.90 16.53 -27.42
CA GLY A 47 35.69 16.29 -26.63
C GLY A 47 35.35 17.46 -25.69
N TYR A 48 34.42 17.19 -24.81
CA TYR A 48 33.92 18.19 -23.87
C TYR A 48 33.50 17.55 -22.55
N LEU A 49 33.67 18.28 -21.45
CA LEU A 49 33.09 17.95 -20.16
C LEU A 49 31.66 18.50 -20.07
N ARG A 50 30.73 17.69 -19.59
CA ARG A 50 29.38 18.16 -19.25
C ARG A 50 28.98 17.68 -17.88
N TYR A 51 28.16 18.47 -17.22
CA TYR A 51 27.33 18.06 -16.09
C TYR A 51 25.96 17.63 -16.61
N GLU A 52 25.42 16.59 -16.00
CA GLU A 52 24.07 16.10 -16.29
C GLU A 52 23.36 15.77 -14.95
N GLN A 53 22.26 16.47 -14.68
CA GLN A 53 21.46 16.30 -13.46
C GLN A 53 21.02 14.85 -13.29
N GLY A 54 21.25 14.28 -12.09
CA GLY A 54 20.95 12.88 -11.79
C GLY A 54 21.96 11.87 -12.34
N VAL A 55 23.04 12.33 -13.02
CA VAL A 55 24.12 11.46 -13.53
C VAL A 55 25.48 11.92 -13.02
N GLY A 56 25.71 13.24 -12.89
CA GLY A 56 27.00 13.81 -12.53
C GLY A 56 27.80 14.31 -13.74
N HIS A 57 29.13 14.23 -13.66
CA HIS A 57 30.03 14.75 -14.66
C HIS A 57 30.54 13.66 -15.61
N SER A 58 30.55 13.94 -16.89
CA SER A 58 31.04 13.03 -17.93
C SER A 58 31.87 13.76 -18.96
N TRP A 59 33.00 13.17 -19.38
CA TRP A 59 33.75 13.58 -20.56
C TRP A 59 33.18 12.89 -21.80
N SER A 60 32.81 13.64 -22.82
CA SER A 60 32.25 13.11 -24.06
C SER A 60 33.10 13.51 -25.26
N THR A 61 33.50 12.54 -26.06
CA THR A 61 34.14 12.85 -27.35
C THR A 61 33.10 13.38 -28.34
N TYR A 62 33.57 14.15 -29.35
CA TYR A 62 32.68 14.59 -30.41
C TYR A 62 32.20 13.45 -31.33
N ALA A 63 32.72 12.24 -31.17
CA ALA A 63 32.27 11.02 -31.82
C ALA A 63 31.18 10.27 -31.03
N GLY A 64 30.78 10.79 -29.86
CA GLY A 64 29.66 10.23 -29.07
C GLY A 64 30.06 9.23 -27.97
N VAL A 65 31.37 9.00 -27.74
CA VAL A 65 31.81 8.16 -26.62
C VAL A 65 31.87 9.00 -25.35
N SER A 66 31.18 8.55 -24.29
CA SER A 66 31.14 9.22 -22.97
C SER A 66 31.83 8.39 -21.91
N THR A 67 32.66 9.02 -21.07
CA THR A 67 33.35 8.45 -19.92
C THR A 67 32.88 9.17 -18.65
N PRO A 68 32.26 8.47 -17.65
CA PRO A 68 31.94 9.08 -16.38
C PRO A 68 33.17 9.59 -15.65
N ILE A 69 33.09 10.78 -15.05
CA ILE A 69 34.18 11.40 -14.28
C ILE A 69 33.84 11.39 -12.80
N SER A 70 32.60 11.71 -12.43
CA SER A 70 32.14 11.80 -11.06
C SER A 70 30.64 11.51 -11.01
N THR A 71 30.20 10.91 -9.92
CA THR A 71 28.80 10.63 -9.65
C THR A 71 28.14 11.71 -8.78
N HIS A 72 28.82 12.77 -8.41
CA HIS A 72 28.24 13.89 -7.68
C HIS A 72 27.12 14.56 -8.49
N GLN A 73 25.92 14.54 -7.93
CA GLN A 73 24.69 14.97 -8.60
C GLN A 73 24.24 16.38 -8.19
N GLU A 74 24.90 17.01 -7.21
CA GLU A 74 24.43 18.24 -6.54
C GLU A 74 24.55 19.52 -7.37
N GLY A 75 25.09 19.47 -8.57
CA GLY A 75 25.17 20.65 -9.44
C GLY A 75 26.44 20.72 -10.29
N PRO A 76 26.48 21.65 -11.26
CA PRO A 76 27.62 21.76 -12.17
C PRO A 76 28.92 22.25 -11.51
N GLU A 77 28.86 22.78 -10.30
CA GLU A 77 30.03 23.37 -9.59
C GLU A 77 30.49 22.53 -8.38
N ALA A 78 29.83 21.42 -8.06
CA ALA A 78 30.06 20.68 -6.82
C ALA A 78 31.44 19.99 -6.73
N ASP A 79 32.05 19.62 -7.85
CA ASP A 79 33.32 18.90 -7.90
C ASP A 79 34.56 19.74 -8.24
N GLY A 80 34.45 21.04 -8.17
CA GLY A 80 35.57 21.94 -8.43
C GLY A 80 35.44 22.74 -9.70
N THR A 81 36.48 23.47 -10.02
CA THR A 81 36.50 24.46 -11.12
C THR A 81 37.16 23.86 -12.36
N TYR A 82 36.46 23.89 -13.46
CA TYR A 82 36.89 23.28 -14.72
C TYR A 82 37.63 24.29 -15.58
N GLY A 83 38.62 23.79 -16.35
CA GLY A 83 39.43 24.63 -17.23
C GLY A 83 38.92 24.65 -18.66
N ALA A 84 39.43 25.50 -19.50
CA ALA A 84 39.10 25.64 -20.92
C ALA A 84 40.33 25.46 -21.82
N GLY A 85 40.09 25.01 -23.04
CA GLY A 85 41.11 25.03 -24.11
C GLY A 85 42.10 23.86 -24.17
N PHE A 86 41.89 22.76 -23.43
CA PHE A 86 42.65 21.52 -23.56
C PHE A 86 41.73 20.30 -23.54
N ASP A 87 42.24 19.14 -23.96
CA ASP A 87 41.46 17.89 -23.94
C ASP A 87 41.39 17.28 -22.54
N GLY A 88 40.68 17.89 -21.65
CA GLY A 88 40.57 17.45 -20.27
C GLY A 88 39.87 18.45 -19.38
N PHE A 89 40.04 18.27 -18.10
CA PHE A 89 39.44 19.13 -17.06
C PHE A 89 40.38 19.31 -15.87
N ALA A 90 40.09 20.29 -15.07
CA ALA A 90 40.81 20.60 -13.83
C ALA A 90 39.88 20.44 -12.62
N THR A 91 40.40 19.91 -11.54
CA THR A 91 39.71 19.87 -10.23
C THR A 91 40.55 20.62 -9.22
N TYR A 92 39.97 21.61 -8.56
CA TYR A 92 40.60 22.28 -7.43
C TYR A 92 40.47 21.44 -6.17
N LEU A 93 41.61 21.15 -5.54
CA LEU A 93 41.68 20.38 -4.29
C LEU A 93 42.06 21.36 -3.17
N ALA A 94 41.06 21.75 -2.36
CA ALA A 94 41.29 22.49 -1.13
C ALA A 94 41.83 21.54 -0.06
N ASP A 95 43.06 21.82 0.44
CA ASP A 95 43.57 21.06 1.60
C ASP A 95 43.01 21.69 2.89
N TRP A 96 42.47 20.83 3.79
CA TRP A 96 42.00 21.22 5.13
C TRP A 96 43.16 21.61 6.05
N THR A 97 44.40 21.41 5.61
CA THR A 97 45.60 21.91 6.32
C THR A 97 46.08 23.21 5.68
N PRO A 98 46.57 24.24 6.42
CA PRO A 98 46.81 25.59 5.88
C PRO A 98 47.97 25.69 4.90
N THR A 99 48.49 24.60 4.33
CA THR A 99 49.78 24.63 3.69
C THR A 99 49.87 24.41 2.22
N SER A 100 48.85 23.84 1.52
CA SER A 100 48.96 23.75 0.04
C SER A 100 47.64 23.32 -0.65
N ASP A 101 46.89 24.30 -1.14
CA ASP A 101 45.88 24.04 -2.14
C ASP A 101 46.57 23.54 -3.42
N SER A 102 45.95 22.63 -4.15
CA SER A 102 46.48 22.11 -5.40
C SER A 102 45.43 22.07 -6.52
N VAL A 103 45.86 21.98 -7.75
CA VAL A 103 45.00 21.76 -8.92
C VAL A 103 45.43 20.47 -9.57
N ARG A 104 44.50 19.54 -9.67
CA ARG A 104 44.63 18.29 -10.42
C ARG A 104 44.20 18.56 -11.86
N LEU A 105 45.13 18.36 -12.81
CA LEU A 105 44.84 18.47 -14.25
C LEU A 105 44.76 17.07 -14.84
N VAL A 106 43.63 16.76 -15.46
CA VAL A 106 43.38 15.44 -16.11
C VAL A 106 43.31 15.68 -17.62
N ASN A 107 44.21 15.06 -18.39
CA ASN A 107 44.13 15.09 -19.84
C ASN A 107 43.48 13.79 -20.36
N MET A 108 42.29 13.90 -20.94
CA MET A 108 41.50 12.79 -21.41
C MET A 108 41.99 12.21 -22.75
N ALA A 109 42.78 13.00 -23.53
CA ALA A 109 43.31 12.50 -24.79
C ALA A 109 44.56 11.62 -24.59
N THR A 110 45.33 11.88 -23.51
CA THR A 110 46.60 11.16 -23.21
C THR A 110 46.52 10.26 -21.97
N ASP A 111 45.36 10.23 -21.30
CA ASP A 111 45.12 9.57 -20.03
C ASP A 111 46.17 9.88 -18.97
N SER A 112 46.57 11.18 -18.88
CA SER A 112 47.61 11.64 -17.97
C SER A 112 47.02 12.59 -16.92
N VAL A 113 47.58 12.49 -15.70
CA VAL A 113 47.23 13.32 -14.56
C VAL A 113 48.48 14.06 -14.09
N SER A 114 48.34 15.36 -13.86
CA SER A 114 49.38 16.19 -13.24
C SER A 114 48.80 17.03 -12.13
N TYR A 115 49.66 17.42 -11.16
CA TYR A 115 49.28 18.23 -10.02
C TYR A 115 50.10 19.50 -10.02
N LEU A 116 49.45 20.62 -9.70
CA LEU A 116 50.10 21.93 -9.58
C LEU A 116 49.71 22.52 -8.21
N ASP A 117 50.70 22.75 -7.35
CA ASP A 117 50.51 23.34 -6.04
C ASP A 117 50.32 24.85 -6.16
N ILE A 118 49.31 25.39 -5.47
CA ILE A 118 49.01 26.80 -5.41
C ILE A 118 49.83 27.44 -4.27
N PRO A 119 50.67 28.42 -4.54
CA PRO A 119 51.46 29.09 -3.51
C PRO A 119 50.57 29.72 -2.41
N SER A 120 51.05 29.69 -1.17
CA SER A 120 50.36 30.32 -0.04
C SER A 120 50.01 31.76 -0.31
N GLY A 121 48.77 32.17 0.01
CA GLY A 121 48.24 33.50 -0.22
C GLY A 121 47.63 33.72 -1.61
N HIS A 122 47.74 32.75 -2.52
CA HIS A 122 47.04 32.75 -3.81
C HIS A 122 45.67 32.10 -3.67
N ARG A 123 44.73 32.60 -4.43
CA ARG A 123 43.38 32.03 -4.55
C ARG A 123 43.14 31.63 -6.01
N TYR A 124 42.54 30.48 -6.19
CA TYR A 124 42.23 29.90 -7.49
C TYR A 124 41.18 30.74 -8.26
N VAL A 125 41.34 30.88 -9.56
CA VAL A 125 40.41 31.53 -10.49
C VAL A 125 39.91 30.56 -11.55
N GLY A 126 40.82 29.80 -12.17
CA GLY A 126 40.49 28.86 -13.23
C GLY A 126 41.74 28.31 -13.92
N VAL A 127 41.50 27.38 -14.87
CA VAL A 127 42.54 26.81 -15.74
C VAL A 127 42.21 27.09 -17.20
N PHE A 128 43.19 27.56 -17.97
CA PHE A 128 43.08 27.90 -19.39
C PHE A 128 44.26 27.30 -20.13
N GLY A 129 44.02 26.41 -21.08
CA GLY A 129 45.06 25.52 -21.56
C GLY A 129 45.70 24.72 -20.44
N SER A 130 47.01 24.82 -20.27
CA SER A 130 47.79 24.23 -19.17
C SER A 130 48.18 25.26 -18.10
N THR A 131 47.64 26.48 -18.13
CA THR A 131 47.96 27.57 -17.22
C THR A 131 46.91 27.72 -16.14
N VAL A 132 47.30 27.59 -14.88
CA VAL A 132 46.42 27.88 -13.72
C VAL A 132 46.48 29.39 -13.44
N VAL A 133 45.34 30.01 -13.32
CA VAL A 133 45.17 31.44 -13.01
C VAL A 133 44.79 31.58 -11.55
N THR A 134 45.50 32.44 -10.84
CA THR A 134 45.26 32.75 -9.42
C THR A 134 45.29 34.25 -9.17
N PHE A 135 44.78 34.64 -8.02
CA PHE A 135 44.99 36.03 -7.54
C PHE A 135 45.41 36.05 -6.07
N THR A 136 46.12 37.14 -5.70
CA THR A 136 46.38 37.50 -4.32
C THR A 136 45.33 38.53 -3.85
N GLN A 137 44.87 38.40 -2.58
CA GLN A 137 43.87 39.32 -2.03
C GLN A 137 44.43 40.74 -1.94
N ALA A 138 43.53 41.73 -2.14
CA ALA A 138 43.83 43.13 -1.85
C ALA A 138 44.15 43.29 -0.34
N THR A 139 45.20 44.06 -0.05
CA THR A 139 45.55 44.51 1.30
C THR A 139 45.34 46.03 1.41
N THR A 140 45.54 46.61 2.60
CA THR A 140 45.45 48.06 2.79
C THR A 140 46.50 48.88 1.97
N THR A 141 47.52 48.14 1.46
CA THR A 141 48.63 48.75 0.74
C THR A 141 48.82 48.23 -0.68
N ALA A 142 48.16 47.18 -1.09
CA ALA A 142 48.28 46.60 -2.43
C ALA A 142 46.90 46.14 -2.98
N PRO A 143 46.57 46.48 -4.25
CA PRO A 143 45.37 46.01 -4.91
C PRO A 143 45.46 44.48 -5.17
N ARG A 144 44.31 43.86 -5.50
CA ARG A 144 44.29 42.47 -5.94
C ARG A 144 45.17 42.30 -7.19
N ALA A 145 46.03 41.27 -7.20
CA ALA A 145 46.91 41.02 -8.32
C ALA A 145 46.68 39.58 -8.86
N TRP A 146 46.58 39.47 -10.16
CA TRP A 146 46.44 38.17 -10.84
C TRP A 146 47.82 37.60 -11.21
N HIS A 147 47.91 36.28 -11.20
CA HIS A 147 49.13 35.53 -11.49
C HIS A 147 48.81 34.29 -12.37
N LEU A 148 49.74 33.99 -13.29
CA LEU A 148 49.73 32.81 -14.11
C LEU A 148 50.70 31.78 -13.51
N LEU A 149 50.25 30.59 -13.24
CA LEU A 149 51.01 29.48 -12.71
C LEU A 149 51.16 28.41 -13.78
N ARG A 150 52.40 27.97 -14.02
CA ARG A 150 52.72 26.92 -14.98
C ARG A 150 53.67 25.90 -14.37
N LEU A 151 53.53 24.67 -14.75
CA LEU A 151 54.48 23.62 -14.39
C LEU A 151 55.60 23.56 -15.43
N VAL A 152 56.80 23.99 -15.04
CA VAL A 152 57.98 23.98 -15.90
C VAL A 152 59.05 23.12 -15.24
N ASN A 153 59.44 22.06 -15.90
CA ASN A 153 60.42 21.09 -15.40
C ASN A 153 60.13 20.57 -13.98
N GLY A 154 58.85 20.33 -13.68
CA GLY A 154 58.40 19.81 -12.38
C GLY A 154 58.32 20.85 -11.25
N SER A 155 58.52 22.14 -11.55
CA SER A 155 58.41 23.26 -10.58
C SER A 155 57.33 24.25 -11.03
N VAL A 156 56.61 24.84 -10.07
CA VAL A 156 55.59 25.85 -10.35
C VAL A 156 56.28 27.19 -10.60
N GLN A 157 56.12 27.70 -11.81
CA GLN A 157 56.55 29.07 -12.17
C GLN A 157 55.34 30.02 -12.00
N VAL A 158 55.52 31.10 -11.25
CA VAL A 158 54.54 32.15 -11.02
C VAL A 158 54.89 33.40 -11.83
N THR A 159 53.99 33.83 -12.70
CA THR A 159 54.16 35.05 -13.54
C THR A 159 53.06 36.06 -13.18
N PRO A 160 53.38 37.29 -12.74
CA PRO A 160 52.37 38.29 -12.43
C PRO A 160 51.71 38.80 -13.73
N VAL A 161 50.39 38.97 -13.69
CA VAL A 161 49.62 39.63 -14.76
C VAL A 161 49.71 41.12 -14.59
N THR A 162 50.14 41.82 -15.65
CA THR A 162 50.31 43.25 -15.66
C THR A 162 49.49 43.95 -16.74
N GLY A 163 49.42 45.30 -16.73
CA GLY A 163 48.66 46.03 -17.75
C GLY A 163 47.24 46.39 -17.44
N TRP A 164 46.81 46.18 -16.18
CA TRP A 164 45.49 46.64 -15.75
C TRP A 164 45.41 48.17 -15.87
N PRO A 165 44.32 48.78 -16.37
CA PRO A 165 44.12 50.24 -16.40
C PRO A 165 44.22 50.81 -15.00
N GLU A 166 44.62 52.10 -14.94
CA GLU A 166 44.76 52.87 -13.69
C GLU A 166 43.36 52.90 -12.98
N GLY A 167 43.36 52.61 -11.69
CA GLY A 167 42.13 52.56 -10.90
C GLY A 167 41.22 51.31 -11.15
N ALA A 168 41.65 50.36 -11.99
CA ALA A 168 40.93 49.11 -12.22
C ALA A 168 40.97 48.23 -11.00
N LEU A 169 39.82 47.59 -10.70
CA LEU A 169 39.70 46.54 -9.70
C LEU A 169 39.64 45.18 -10.44
N PRO A 170 40.74 44.42 -10.46
CA PRO A 170 40.70 43.06 -11.04
C PRO A 170 39.64 42.20 -10.40
N PRO A 171 38.87 41.40 -11.17
CA PRO A 171 37.78 40.57 -10.66
C PRO A 171 38.30 39.41 -9.81
N ALA A 172 37.41 38.79 -9.06
CA ALA A 172 37.70 37.54 -8.35
C ALA A 172 37.45 36.27 -9.19
N LYS A 173 36.78 36.40 -10.33
CA LYS A 173 36.43 35.30 -11.22
C LYS A 173 36.71 35.67 -12.69
N ALA A 174 37.09 34.72 -13.49
CA ALA A 174 37.11 34.84 -14.95
C ALA A 174 35.70 34.72 -15.52
N VAL A 175 35.46 35.27 -16.71
CA VAL A 175 34.18 35.06 -17.41
C VAL A 175 34.26 33.77 -18.22
N THR A 176 35.27 33.64 -19.09
CA THR A 176 35.54 32.47 -19.94
C THR A 176 36.99 32.65 -20.51
N GLY A 177 37.40 31.70 -21.33
CA GLY A 177 38.73 31.78 -21.97
C GLY A 177 39.03 30.57 -22.86
N ASP A 178 40.22 30.56 -23.43
CA ASP A 178 40.76 29.48 -24.22
C ASP A 178 42.24 29.22 -23.87
N ALA A 179 42.94 28.44 -24.68
CA ALA A 179 44.35 28.13 -24.46
C ALA A 179 45.28 29.37 -24.58
N ASP A 180 44.84 30.42 -25.24
CA ASP A 180 45.62 31.61 -25.55
C ASP A 180 45.35 32.75 -24.53
N GLY A 181 44.18 32.77 -23.89
CA GLY A 181 43.86 33.85 -22.94
C GLY A 181 42.58 33.68 -22.16
N VAL A 182 42.38 34.70 -21.29
CA VAL A 182 41.23 34.77 -20.36
C VAL A 182 40.43 36.02 -20.64
N LEU A 183 39.13 35.88 -20.85
CA LEU A 183 38.18 36.98 -20.86
C LEU A 183 37.76 37.28 -19.41
N ALA A 184 37.98 38.50 -18.95
CA ALA A 184 37.62 38.96 -17.62
C ALA A 184 36.83 40.26 -17.70
N THR A 185 35.92 40.49 -16.74
CA THR A 185 35.28 41.78 -16.55
C THR A 185 35.91 42.45 -15.32
N TYR A 186 36.24 43.76 -15.44
CA TYR A 186 36.79 44.57 -14.36
C TYR A 186 35.99 45.87 -14.19
N GLU A 187 36.13 46.51 -13.06
CA GLU A 187 35.45 47.75 -12.77
C GLU A 187 36.43 48.91 -12.72
N VAL A 188 36.09 50.07 -13.36
CA VAL A 188 36.77 51.34 -13.26
C VAL A 188 35.72 52.42 -13.08
N GLY A 189 35.80 53.21 -11.96
CA GLY A 189 34.87 54.29 -11.72
C GLY A 189 33.39 53.81 -11.60
N GLY A 190 33.14 52.60 -11.19
CA GLY A 190 31.81 52.01 -11.10
C GLY A 190 31.22 51.51 -12.43
N VAL A 191 32.02 51.47 -13.48
CA VAL A 191 31.62 50.95 -14.80
C VAL A 191 32.30 49.64 -15.05
N SER A 192 31.53 48.60 -15.39
CA SER A 192 32.01 47.27 -15.77
C SER A 192 32.56 47.30 -17.21
N ARG A 193 33.72 46.72 -17.43
CA ARG A 193 34.41 46.66 -18.73
C ARG A 193 35.03 45.27 -18.94
N SER A 194 35.25 44.92 -20.21
CA SER A 194 35.90 43.67 -20.59
C SER A 194 37.40 43.85 -20.78
N ALA A 195 38.16 42.80 -20.49
CA ALA A 195 39.58 42.69 -20.76
C ALA A 195 39.93 41.28 -21.23
N TRP A 196 40.88 41.19 -22.12
CA TRP A 196 41.54 39.94 -22.52
C TRP A 196 42.92 39.87 -21.86
N ILE A 197 43.16 38.82 -21.08
CA ILE A 197 44.45 38.55 -20.45
C ILE A 197 45.15 37.56 -21.34
N ASP A 198 46.17 37.97 -22.04
CA ASP A 198 46.97 37.10 -22.88
C ASP A 198 47.88 36.20 -22.03
N LEU A 199 47.74 34.87 -22.17
CA LEU A 199 48.47 33.96 -21.36
C LEU A 199 49.95 33.85 -21.72
N ALA A 200 50.34 34.09 -22.95
CA ALA A 200 51.72 33.98 -23.36
C ALA A 200 52.56 35.16 -22.81
N SER A 201 52.04 36.38 -22.89
CA SER A 201 52.71 37.60 -22.43
C SER A 201 52.42 38.01 -21.01
N ALA A 202 51.41 37.44 -20.38
CA ALA A 202 50.85 37.83 -19.08
C ALA A 202 50.38 39.30 -19.03
N GLN A 203 49.88 39.84 -20.16
CA GLN A 203 49.47 41.25 -20.32
C GLN A 203 47.95 41.35 -20.40
N VAL A 204 47.38 42.32 -19.73
CA VAL A 204 45.98 42.73 -19.89
C VAL A 204 45.83 43.58 -21.12
N ARG A 205 44.91 43.23 -22.00
CA ARG A 205 44.59 43.97 -23.22
C ARG A 205 43.13 44.39 -23.22
N THR A 206 42.87 45.66 -23.29
CA THR A 206 41.50 46.18 -23.24
C THR A 206 41.03 46.61 -24.63
N PRO A 207 39.72 46.50 -24.95
CA PRO A 207 39.14 47.00 -26.19
C PRO A 207 39.46 48.52 -26.44
N THR A 208 39.72 48.89 -27.71
CA THR A 208 40.01 50.26 -28.13
C THR A 208 38.77 51.11 -28.37
N SER A 209 37.61 50.77 -27.94
CA SER A 209 36.37 51.49 -28.24
C SER A 209 36.18 52.73 -27.40
N ASP A 210 35.81 53.87 -28.05
CA ASP A 210 35.29 55.06 -27.40
C ASP A 210 33.79 54.96 -27.05
N ALA A 211 33.19 53.79 -27.16
CA ALA A 211 31.76 53.58 -26.92
C ALA A 211 31.40 53.85 -25.46
N THR A 212 30.41 54.68 -25.26
CA THR A 212 29.88 55.02 -23.92
C THR A 212 28.85 53.98 -23.47
N ALA A 213 28.30 53.16 -24.38
CA ALA A 213 27.36 52.12 -24.09
C ALA A 213 28.04 50.90 -23.40
N GLN A 214 27.46 50.44 -22.29
CA GLN A 214 27.98 49.27 -21.59
C GLN A 214 27.64 47.99 -22.34
N PRO A 215 28.57 47.02 -22.41
CA PRO A 215 28.27 45.73 -22.98
C PRO A 215 27.27 44.97 -22.10
N VAL A 216 26.22 44.48 -22.69
CA VAL A 216 25.25 43.57 -22.06
C VAL A 216 25.68 42.11 -22.14
N SER A 217 26.52 41.78 -23.13
CA SER A 217 27.10 40.47 -23.30
C SER A 217 28.47 40.56 -23.96
N THR A 218 29.43 39.80 -23.48
CA THR A 218 30.76 39.68 -24.05
C THR A 218 31.11 38.23 -24.23
N VAL A 219 31.56 37.87 -25.45
CA VAL A 219 31.98 36.50 -25.83
C VAL A 219 33.34 36.56 -26.53
N HIS A 220 33.95 35.39 -26.72
CA HIS A 220 35.17 35.30 -27.52
C HIS A 220 35.05 34.18 -28.58
N SER A 221 35.83 34.31 -29.62
CA SER A 221 36.17 33.29 -30.58
C SER A 221 37.68 33.02 -30.51
N PRO A 222 38.24 32.05 -31.22
CA PRO A 222 39.69 31.84 -31.25
C PRO A 222 40.48 33.12 -31.65
N THR A 223 39.91 33.98 -32.46
CA THR A 223 40.60 35.16 -33.01
C THR A 223 40.12 36.49 -32.48
N GLU A 224 38.99 36.59 -31.84
CA GLU A 224 38.37 37.89 -31.48
C GLU A 224 37.67 37.83 -30.11
N VAL A 225 37.53 38.99 -29.50
CA VAL A 225 36.58 39.32 -28.42
C VAL A 225 35.43 40.10 -29.04
N VAL A 226 34.19 39.79 -28.70
CA VAL A 226 33.00 40.45 -29.23
C VAL A 226 32.16 40.98 -28.08
N GLU A 227 31.92 42.28 -28.07
CA GLU A 227 31.06 42.97 -27.14
C GLU A 227 29.76 43.39 -27.81
N TRP A 228 28.63 43.02 -27.20
CA TRP A 228 27.30 43.48 -27.60
C TRP A 228 26.73 44.39 -26.55
N ALA A 229 26.30 45.57 -26.96
CA ALA A 229 25.83 46.59 -26.06
C ALA A 229 24.36 46.96 -26.30
N GLU A 230 23.74 47.67 -25.32
CA GLU A 230 22.37 48.15 -25.40
C GLU A 230 22.08 49.08 -26.59
N ASP A 231 23.13 49.67 -27.18
CA ASP A 231 23.03 50.52 -28.40
C ASP A 231 22.73 49.70 -29.69
N GLY A 232 22.53 48.40 -29.53
CA GLY A 232 22.21 47.47 -30.62
C GLY A 232 23.39 47.20 -31.55
N LYS A 233 24.64 47.37 -31.06
CA LYS A 233 25.83 47.12 -31.86
C LYS A 233 26.70 46.03 -31.25
N ALA A 234 27.13 45.08 -32.10
CA ALA A 234 28.16 44.09 -31.79
C ALA A 234 29.51 44.60 -32.32
N ARG A 235 30.49 44.74 -31.44
CA ARG A 235 31.83 45.23 -31.71
C ARG A 235 32.85 44.09 -31.64
N PHE A 236 33.64 43.92 -32.69
CA PHE A 236 34.64 42.85 -32.81
C PHE A 236 36.04 43.40 -32.62
N TYR A 237 36.80 42.80 -31.71
CA TYR A 237 38.16 43.20 -31.38
C TYR A 237 39.10 42.04 -31.60
N ALA A 238 40.13 42.26 -32.45
CA ALA A 238 41.10 41.21 -32.77
C ALA A 238 42.01 40.88 -31.57
N LYS A 239 42.14 39.60 -31.22
CA LYS A 239 43.12 39.15 -30.22
C LYS A 239 44.55 39.32 -30.76
N GLY A 240 44.76 39.14 -32.07
CA GLY A 240 46.07 39.13 -32.71
C GLY A 240 46.83 37.82 -32.46
N GLY A 241 48.09 37.74 -32.95
CA GLY A 241 48.94 36.56 -32.70
C GLY A 241 49.64 36.61 -31.33
N ALA A 242 50.43 35.58 -31.00
CA ALA A 242 51.13 35.40 -29.72
C ALA A 242 52.07 36.54 -29.32
N ASP A 243 52.52 37.35 -30.28
CA ASP A 243 53.37 38.51 -30.03
C ASP A 243 52.61 39.85 -30.02
N ALA A 244 51.27 39.82 -30.03
CA ALA A 244 50.47 41.05 -30.09
C ALA A 244 50.53 41.80 -28.75
N SER A 245 50.95 43.07 -28.79
CA SER A 245 51.00 43.93 -27.63
C SER A 245 50.06 45.14 -27.78
N GLY A 246 49.67 45.75 -26.62
CA GLY A 246 48.78 46.87 -26.56
C GLY A 246 47.31 46.58 -26.58
N PRO A 247 46.41 47.55 -26.72
CA PRO A 247 44.97 47.32 -26.67
C PRO A 247 44.46 46.42 -27.80
N LEU A 248 43.25 45.80 -27.60
CA LEU A 248 42.58 45.03 -28.63
C LEU A 248 42.02 46.00 -29.70
N PRO A 249 42.47 45.92 -30.97
CA PRO A 249 41.99 46.82 -32.02
C PRO A 249 40.57 46.43 -32.44
N LEU A 250 39.69 47.42 -32.61
CA LEU A 250 38.35 47.26 -33.22
C LEU A 250 38.54 46.91 -34.70
N THR A 251 38.01 45.79 -35.14
CA THR A 251 38.09 45.32 -36.54
C THR A 251 36.82 45.64 -37.31
N THR A 252 35.66 45.47 -36.70
CA THR A 252 34.38 45.77 -37.33
C THR A 252 33.29 45.99 -36.30
N THR A 253 32.16 46.55 -36.72
CA THR A 253 30.95 46.74 -35.94
C THR A 253 29.78 46.26 -36.76
N ALA A 254 28.90 45.43 -36.18
CA ALA A 254 27.66 44.96 -36.78
C ALA A 254 26.44 45.55 -36.11
N ASP A 255 25.40 45.84 -36.88
CA ASP A 255 24.09 46.14 -36.32
C ASP A 255 23.39 44.85 -35.83
N LEU A 256 23.16 44.75 -34.54
CA LEU A 256 22.54 43.62 -33.87
C LEU A 256 21.52 44.20 -32.85
N PRO A 257 20.27 44.43 -33.24
CA PRO A 257 19.25 44.96 -32.35
C PRO A 257 19.13 44.16 -31.06
N TYR A 258 19.08 44.87 -29.93
CA TYR A 258 18.97 44.28 -28.59
C TYR A 258 17.55 44.44 -28.06
N ASN A 259 16.97 43.39 -27.50
CA ASN A 259 15.79 43.43 -26.65
C ASN A 259 16.17 42.94 -25.24
N GLU A 260 15.49 43.48 -24.23
CA GLU A 260 15.76 43.08 -22.85
C GLU A 260 15.61 41.55 -22.68
N GLY A 261 16.60 40.93 -22.09
CA GLY A 261 16.69 39.48 -21.89
C GLY A 261 17.35 38.69 -23.04
N ASP A 262 17.66 39.30 -24.18
CA ASP A 262 18.46 38.66 -25.25
C ASP A 262 19.90 38.40 -24.77
N VAL A 263 20.52 37.34 -25.29
CA VAL A 263 21.93 36.97 -24.96
C VAL A 263 22.74 36.70 -26.22
N LEU A 264 24.00 37.13 -26.22
CA LEU A 264 24.95 36.70 -27.25
C LEU A 264 25.61 35.39 -26.79
N LEU A 265 25.37 34.31 -27.51
CA LEU A 265 25.86 32.98 -27.18
C LEU A 265 27.27 32.71 -27.69
N GLY A 266 27.67 33.32 -28.79
CA GLY A 266 29.00 33.12 -29.36
C GLY A 266 29.11 33.55 -30.82
N VAL A 267 30.26 33.23 -31.41
CA VAL A 267 30.57 33.46 -32.82
C VAL A 267 30.97 32.14 -33.49
N VAL A 268 30.42 31.86 -34.66
CA VAL A 268 30.75 30.68 -35.46
C VAL A 268 31.03 31.10 -36.88
N GLY A 269 32.33 31.12 -37.26
CA GLY A 269 32.76 31.65 -38.57
C GLY A 269 32.36 33.12 -38.69
N ASP A 270 31.61 33.42 -39.73
CA ASP A 270 31.12 34.79 -40.03
C ASP A 270 29.70 35.06 -39.50
N ARG A 271 29.30 34.33 -38.45
CA ARG A 271 27.94 34.42 -37.90
C ARG A 271 27.98 34.67 -36.39
N LEU A 272 27.10 35.57 -35.91
CA LEU A 272 26.76 35.75 -34.50
C LEU A 272 25.65 34.79 -34.13
N ILE A 273 25.80 34.06 -33.04
CA ILE A 273 24.77 33.18 -32.49
C ILE A 273 24.14 33.89 -31.30
N VAL A 274 22.82 34.11 -31.41
CA VAL A 274 22.07 34.93 -30.44
C VAL A 274 20.91 34.11 -29.87
N GLY A 275 20.71 34.17 -28.56
CA GLY A 275 19.51 33.71 -27.87
C GLY A 275 18.52 34.85 -27.75
N ARG A 276 17.40 34.77 -28.49
CA ARG A 276 16.30 35.73 -28.38
C ARG A 276 15.33 35.29 -27.32
N ALA A 277 15.11 36.11 -26.30
CA ALA A 277 14.19 35.79 -25.21
C ALA A 277 12.75 35.61 -25.70
N SER A 278 12.14 34.48 -25.41
CA SER A 278 10.77 34.17 -25.86
C SER A 278 9.67 34.67 -24.94
N GLY A 279 10.01 35.15 -23.74
CA GLY A 279 9.05 35.58 -22.73
C GLY A 279 8.25 34.44 -22.10
N GLN A 280 8.54 33.18 -22.44
CA GLN A 280 7.86 32.00 -21.89
C GLN A 280 8.61 31.47 -20.66
N ALA A 281 7.86 31.08 -19.64
CA ALA A 281 8.41 30.33 -18.49
C ALA A 281 8.76 28.92 -18.95
N SER A 282 10.02 28.66 -19.26
CA SER A 282 10.54 27.40 -19.78
C SER A 282 11.97 27.18 -19.30
N SER A 283 12.40 25.93 -19.20
CA SER A 283 13.80 25.57 -18.95
C SER A 283 14.74 25.93 -20.14
N ALA A 284 14.18 26.26 -21.30
CA ALA A 284 14.90 26.65 -22.51
C ALA A 284 14.18 27.81 -23.21
N PRO A 285 14.18 29.05 -22.60
CA PRO A 285 13.31 30.14 -22.98
C PRO A 285 13.83 30.93 -24.21
N TYR A 286 14.89 30.50 -24.85
CA TYR A 286 15.50 31.24 -25.94
C TYR A 286 15.24 30.60 -27.29
N ARG A 287 14.90 31.44 -28.28
CA ARG A 287 14.96 31.09 -29.69
C ARG A 287 16.41 31.37 -30.15
N VAL A 288 17.13 30.34 -30.55
CA VAL A 288 18.53 30.50 -30.99
C VAL A 288 18.55 30.84 -32.47
N VAL A 289 19.17 31.94 -32.80
CA VAL A 289 19.29 32.46 -34.17
C VAL A 289 20.72 32.67 -34.58
N SER A 290 20.99 32.62 -35.88
CA SER A 290 22.26 32.95 -36.52
C SER A 290 22.07 34.24 -37.28
N VAL A 291 22.93 35.23 -37.03
CA VAL A 291 22.92 36.56 -37.70
C VAL A 291 24.26 36.78 -38.41
N PRO A 292 24.26 37.25 -39.69
CA PRO A 292 25.52 37.56 -40.37
C PRO A 292 26.32 38.60 -39.59
N ARG A 293 27.67 38.49 -39.64
CA ARG A 293 28.58 39.48 -39.04
C ARG A 293 28.42 40.89 -39.63
N THR A 294 27.89 41.02 -40.84
CA THR A 294 27.60 42.29 -41.47
C THR A 294 26.26 42.90 -41.10
N GLY A 295 25.50 42.23 -40.19
CA GLY A 295 24.11 42.53 -39.88
C GLY A 295 23.16 41.94 -40.96
N GLY A 296 21.87 42.05 -40.72
CA GLY A 296 20.83 41.58 -41.65
C GLY A 296 19.87 40.56 -41.05
N ASP A 297 19.28 39.76 -41.91
CA ASP A 297 18.21 38.84 -41.54
C ASP A 297 18.68 37.68 -40.66
N GLU A 298 17.91 37.38 -39.60
CA GLU A 298 18.13 36.29 -38.67
C GLU A 298 17.66 34.94 -39.29
N THR A 299 18.48 33.91 -39.15
CA THR A 299 18.12 32.55 -39.45
C THR A 299 17.88 31.77 -38.15
N THR A 300 16.69 31.26 -37.91
CA THR A 300 16.39 30.44 -36.73
C THR A 300 17.09 29.09 -36.84
N LEU A 301 17.97 28.75 -35.91
CA LEU A 301 18.60 27.46 -35.77
C LEU A 301 17.76 26.51 -34.91
N PHE A 302 17.30 27.02 -33.73
CA PHE A 302 16.48 26.26 -32.79
C PHE A 302 15.40 27.15 -32.19
N THR A 303 14.22 26.56 -31.96
CA THR A 303 13.09 27.26 -31.35
C THR A 303 13.20 27.32 -29.81
N HIS A 304 14.00 26.42 -29.21
CA HIS A 304 14.23 26.33 -27.79
C HIS A 304 15.71 26.18 -27.48
N GLY A 305 16.24 26.98 -26.58
CA GLY A 305 17.65 26.94 -26.17
C GLY A 305 17.88 27.57 -24.79
N ARG A 306 19.05 27.27 -24.22
CA ARG A 306 19.50 27.84 -22.95
C ARG A 306 20.40 29.04 -23.20
N ASN A 307 20.67 29.83 -22.13
CA ASN A 307 21.44 31.05 -22.19
C ASN A 307 22.96 30.85 -22.10
N GLN A 308 23.42 29.60 -22.11
CA GLN A 308 24.85 29.28 -21.98
C GLN A 308 25.36 28.55 -23.24
N ALA A 309 26.57 28.93 -23.64
CA ALA A 309 27.29 28.27 -24.71
C ALA A 309 28.79 28.27 -24.43
N LEU A 310 29.53 27.33 -24.97
CA LEU A 310 30.99 27.23 -24.89
C LEU A 310 31.62 27.29 -26.26
N THR A 311 32.63 28.13 -26.43
CA THR A 311 33.47 28.16 -27.62
C THR A 311 34.46 27.00 -27.57
N ALA A 312 34.43 26.16 -28.62
CA ALA A 312 35.42 25.11 -28.82
C ALA A 312 36.70 25.64 -29.50
N PRO A 313 37.87 25.00 -29.30
CA PRO A 313 39.14 25.47 -29.88
C PRO A 313 39.16 25.59 -31.40
N ASP A 314 38.31 24.84 -32.11
CA ASP A 314 38.13 24.93 -33.56
C ASP A 314 37.17 26.04 -34.01
N GLY A 315 36.73 26.91 -33.10
CA GLY A 315 35.77 27.96 -33.38
C GLY A 315 34.32 27.50 -33.48
N GLY A 316 34.03 26.23 -33.18
CA GLY A 316 32.67 25.74 -33.02
C GLY A 316 32.06 26.19 -31.70
N LEU A 317 30.76 26.05 -31.56
CA LEU A 317 30.02 26.42 -30.37
C LEU A 317 29.20 25.24 -29.84
N LEU A 318 29.33 24.94 -28.55
CA LEU A 318 28.51 23.96 -27.83
C LEU A 318 27.41 24.66 -27.04
N LEU A 319 26.18 24.24 -27.19
CA LEU A 319 25.03 24.75 -26.45
C LEU A 319 23.95 23.67 -26.29
N VAL A 320 23.03 23.89 -25.35
CA VAL A 320 21.84 23.05 -25.18
C VAL A 320 20.68 23.71 -25.90
N ALA A 321 20.20 23.08 -26.97
CA ALA A 321 19.09 23.60 -27.77
C ALA A 321 18.33 22.47 -28.51
N GLY A 322 17.13 22.78 -29.02
CA GLY A 322 16.30 21.85 -29.77
C GLY A 322 15.15 22.51 -30.52
N THR A 323 14.41 21.69 -31.27
CA THR A 323 13.25 22.14 -32.06
C THR A 323 11.94 22.14 -31.25
N ALA A 324 11.93 21.51 -30.06
CA ALA A 324 10.84 21.54 -29.10
C ALA A 324 11.41 21.52 -27.67
N ALA A 325 10.61 21.92 -26.70
CA ALA A 325 11.03 21.99 -25.31
C ALA A 325 11.38 20.60 -24.70
N ASP A 326 10.79 19.56 -25.23
CA ASP A 326 11.01 18.15 -24.86
C ASP A 326 12.02 17.42 -25.79
N ALA A 327 12.58 18.13 -26.76
CA ALA A 327 13.50 17.58 -27.76
C ALA A 327 14.85 18.34 -27.77
N LEU A 328 15.37 18.66 -26.57
CA LEU A 328 16.66 19.30 -26.41
C LEU A 328 17.83 18.32 -26.61
N GLY A 329 18.97 18.84 -26.96
CA GLY A 329 20.22 18.10 -27.02
C GLY A 329 21.43 19.04 -26.84
N VAL A 330 22.59 18.47 -26.52
CA VAL A 330 23.86 19.18 -26.65
C VAL A 330 24.16 19.28 -28.13
N GLN A 331 24.11 20.48 -28.65
CA GLN A 331 24.35 20.81 -30.05
C GLN A 331 25.77 21.33 -30.24
N ARG A 332 26.42 20.92 -31.31
CA ARG A 332 27.66 21.53 -31.78
C ARG A 332 27.41 22.29 -33.06
N LEU A 333 27.60 23.61 -33.01
CA LEU A 333 27.53 24.48 -34.18
C LEU A 333 28.91 24.61 -34.82
N ARG A 334 28.98 24.58 -36.13
CA ARG A 334 30.18 24.82 -36.94
C ARG A 334 29.88 25.68 -38.12
N ALA A 335 30.91 26.41 -38.60
CA ALA A 335 30.81 27.12 -39.84
C ALA A 335 30.89 26.14 -41.03
N GLU A 336 29.99 26.34 -42.03
CA GLU A 336 30.02 25.63 -43.27
C GLU A 336 29.67 26.59 -44.41
N GLY A 337 30.69 26.91 -45.25
CA GLY A 337 30.52 27.98 -46.22
C GLY A 337 30.16 29.31 -45.53
N ASP A 338 29.13 29.99 -46.05
CA ASP A 338 28.58 31.23 -45.48
C ASP A 338 27.50 30.95 -44.39
N GLY A 339 27.33 29.71 -43.96
CA GLY A 339 26.28 29.29 -43.03
C GLY A 339 26.78 28.65 -41.74
N THR A 340 25.83 28.17 -40.95
CA THR A 340 26.08 27.45 -39.71
C THR A 340 25.37 26.08 -39.79
N THR A 341 26.10 25.00 -39.52
CA THR A 341 25.56 23.67 -39.35
C THR A 341 25.48 23.26 -37.86
N ALA A 342 24.51 22.45 -37.54
CA ALA A 342 24.31 21.92 -36.20
C ALA A 342 24.37 20.39 -36.20
N ALA A 343 25.13 19.83 -35.28
CA ALA A 343 25.19 18.41 -35.02
C ALA A 343 24.77 18.12 -33.56
N LYS A 344 23.75 17.32 -33.37
CA LYS A 344 23.36 16.88 -32.04
C LYS A 344 24.33 15.80 -31.57
N LEU A 345 24.98 16.04 -30.42
CA LEU A 345 25.97 15.16 -29.82
C LEU A 345 25.34 14.18 -28.81
N VAL A 346 24.40 14.69 -27.98
CA VAL A 346 23.74 13.93 -26.92
C VAL A 346 22.31 14.45 -26.77
N ASP A 347 21.37 13.55 -26.59
CA ASP A 347 19.98 13.90 -26.23
C ASP A 347 19.90 14.34 -24.76
N VAL A 348 19.10 15.36 -24.48
CA VAL A 348 18.74 15.76 -23.12
C VAL A 348 17.42 15.10 -22.77
N THR A 349 17.49 13.99 -22.06
CA THR A 349 16.30 13.24 -21.65
C THR A 349 15.70 13.82 -20.36
N PRO A 350 14.40 13.69 -20.10
CA PRO A 350 13.82 14.05 -18.82
C PRO A 350 14.40 13.22 -17.67
N LEU A 351 14.31 13.75 -16.44
CA LEU A 351 14.56 12.95 -15.25
C LEU A 351 13.49 11.88 -15.11
N THR A 352 13.87 10.76 -14.56
CA THR A 352 12.97 9.63 -14.27
C THR A 352 13.05 9.27 -12.80
N SER A 353 11.94 8.71 -12.24
CA SER A 353 11.96 8.20 -10.88
C SER A 353 12.94 7.01 -10.77
N LYS A 354 13.52 6.86 -9.57
CA LYS A 354 14.44 5.76 -9.24
C LYS A 354 13.92 5.00 -8.03
N PRO A 355 13.76 3.68 -8.10
CA PRO A 355 13.45 2.89 -6.92
C PRO A 355 14.60 2.99 -5.91
N ARG A 356 14.25 3.08 -4.63
CA ARG A 356 15.17 3.04 -3.48
C ARG A 356 15.00 1.75 -2.70
N SER A 357 13.79 1.21 -2.64
CA SER A 357 13.48 -0.08 -2.05
C SER A 357 12.23 -0.67 -2.68
N LEU A 358 12.13 -1.99 -2.66
CA LEU A 358 11.01 -2.76 -3.21
C LEU A 358 10.51 -3.78 -2.18
N SER A 359 9.20 -3.99 -2.15
CA SER A 359 8.56 -5.05 -1.39
C SER A 359 7.42 -5.66 -2.20
N PHE A 360 7.32 -6.97 -2.28
CA PHE A 360 6.42 -7.64 -3.20
C PHE A 360 5.70 -8.81 -2.52
N SER A 361 4.37 -8.79 -2.52
CA SER A 361 3.57 -9.89 -1.96
C SER A 361 2.19 -9.95 -2.60
N GLN A 362 1.69 -11.15 -2.85
CA GLN A 362 0.34 -11.41 -3.39
C GLN A 362 0.05 -10.66 -4.71
N GLY A 363 1.09 -10.49 -5.56
CA GLY A 363 0.98 -9.73 -6.79
C GLY A 363 0.82 -8.22 -6.59
N ARG A 364 1.17 -7.69 -5.40
CA ARG A 364 1.24 -6.25 -5.10
C ARG A 364 2.68 -5.85 -4.83
N LEU A 365 3.18 -4.95 -5.65
CA LEU A 365 4.52 -4.38 -5.54
C LEU A 365 4.41 -3.00 -4.88
N HIS A 366 5.13 -2.80 -3.79
CA HIS A 366 5.31 -1.50 -3.14
C HIS A 366 6.76 -1.06 -3.34
N SER A 367 6.97 0.23 -3.52
CA SER A 367 8.29 0.83 -3.69
C SER A 367 8.37 2.16 -2.96
N LEU A 368 9.55 2.48 -2.46
CA LEU A 368 9.97 3.85 -2.19
C LEU A 368 10.78 4.30 -3.40
N GLU A 369 10.43 5.43 -4.00
CA GLU A 369 11.09 5.95 -5.21
C GLU A 369 11.52 7.40 -5.01
N ARG A 370 12.73 7.73 -5.46
CA ARG A 370 13.12 9.13 -5.66
C ARG A 370 12.46 9.62 -6.94
N MET A 371 11.60 10.60 -6.81
CA MET A 371 10.82 11.17 -7.89
C MET A 371 11.67 12.14 -8.74
N PRO A 372 11.23 12.48 -9.98
CA PRO A 372 11.97 13.37 -10.86
C PRO A 372 12.17 14.81 -10.33
N ASP A 373 11.38 15.26 -9.37
CA ASP A 373 11.52 16.53 -8.66
C ASP A 373 12.44 16.45 -7.42
N GLU A 374 13.16 15.31 -7.30
CA GLU A 374 14.07 15.00 -6.21
C GLU A 374 13.41 14.71 -4.86
N THR A 375 12.09 14.69 -4.78
CA THR A 375 11.35 14.21 -3.60
C THR A 375 11.36 12.69 -3.54
N ASN A 376 11.03 12.11 -2.39
CA ASN A 376 10.82 10.68 -2.25
C ASN A 376 9.32 10.39 -2.08
N SER A 377 8.83 9.31 -2.70
CA SER A 377 7.43 8.94 -2.64
C SER A 377 7.24 7.42 -2.57
N TYR A 378 6.35 6.98 -1.70
CA TYR A 378 5.87 5.60 -1.71
C TYR A 378 4.88 5.38 -2.84
N ARG A 379 5.01 4.26 -3.53
CA ARG A 379 4.12 3.88 -4.64
C ARG A 379 3.71 2.42 -4.53
N SER A 380 2.53 2.10 -5.03
CA SER A 380 2.05 0.72 -5.13
C SER A 380 1.57 0.40 -6.54
N ARG A 381 1.79 -0.85 -6.94
CA ARG A 381 1.41 -1.40 -8.26
C ARG A 381 0.86 -2.79 -8.09
N THR A 382 0.03 -3.23 -9.02
CA THR A 382 -0.46 -4.61 -9.02
C THR A 382 -0.09 -5.29 -10.34
N VAL A 383 0.11 -6.59 -10.28
CA VAL A 383 0.17 -7.45 -11.46
C VAL A 383 -1.00 -8.43 -11.45
N SER A 384 -1.43 -8.89 -12.61
CA SER A 384 -2.48 -9.93 -12.70
C SER A 384 -2.06 -11.19 -11.92
N VAL A 385 -3.00 -11.84 -11.26
CA VAL A 385 -2.77 -13.11 -10.54
C VAL A 385 -3.36 -14.31 -11.26
N THR A 386 -4.06 -14.07 -12.36
CA THR A 386 -4.65 -15.07 -13.25
C THR A 386 -4.28 -14.78 -14.69
N GLY A 387 -4.06 -15.80 -15.50
CA GLY A 387 -3.76 -15.67 -16.92
C GLY A 387 -2.39 -15.08 -17.22
N GLU A 388 -2.26 -14.41 -18.35
CA GLU A 388 -1.03 -13.72 -18.76
C GLU A 388 -0.68 -12.58 -17.80
N LEU A 389 0.63 -12.40 -17.51
CA LEU A 389 1.10 -11.35 -16.61
C LEU A 389 0.87 -9.97 -17.22
N THR A 390 0.07 -9.15 -16.56
CA THR A 390 -0.25 -7.78 -16.99
C THR A 390 -0.06 -6.79 -15.88
N ALA A 391 0.35 -5.56 -16.23
CA ALA A 391 0.49 -4.45 -15.29
C ALA A 391 -0.86 -3.83 -14.96
N GLY A 392 -1.12 -3.62 -13.67
CA GLY A 392 -2.19 -2.76 -13.19
C GLY A 392 -1.75 -1.30 -13.06
N ALA A 393 -2.65 -0.45 -12.59
CA ALA A 393 -2.36 0.96 -12.38
C ALA A 393 -1.32 1.18 -11.27
N THR A 394 -0.49 2.20 -11.43
CA THR A 394 0.39 2.72 -10.37
C THR A 394 -0.39 3.71 -9.53
N GLN A 395 -0.30 3.58 -8.21
CA GLN A 395 -0.82 4.52 -7.24
C GLN A 395 0.34 5.18 -6.50
N GLU A 396 0.31 6.49 -6.40
CA GLU A 396 1.27 7.30 -5.65
C GLU A 396 0.67 7.68 -4.30
N HIS A 397 1.47 7.56 -3.22
CA HIS A 397 1.04 7.79 -1.85
C HIS A 397 1.72 9.00 -1.21
N GLY A 398 2.80 9.54 -1.80
CA GLY A 398 3.63 10.59 -1.21
C GLY A 398 4.60 10.04 -0.15
N ASP A 399 5.09 10.93 0.71
CA ASP A 399 6.08 10.64 1.76
C ASP A 399 5.46 10.36 3.13
N PHE A 400 4.14 10.47 3.27
CA PHE A 400 3.38 10.39 4.53
C PHE A 400 3.82 11.39 5.60
N GLY A 401 4.53 12.46 5.23
CA GLY A 401 5.10 13.46 6.13
C GLY A 401 6.38 13.00 6.84
N PHE A 402 7.03 11.94 6.36
CA PHE A 402 8.35 11.53 6.84
C PHE A 402 9.45 12.38 6.21
N PRO A 403 10.55 12.70 6.95
CA PRO A 403 11.68 13.43 6.41
C PRO A 403 12.56 12.54 5.52
N LEU A 404 12.00 12.06 4.42
CA LEU A 404 12.67 11.16 3.48
C LEU A 404 13.78 11.84 2.66
N GLU A 405 13.91 13.16 2.73
CA GLU A 405 15.00 13.95 2.12
C GLU A 405 16.37 13.56 2.70
N GLU A 406 16.39 13.13 3.97
CA GLU A 406 17.59 12.66 4.68
C GLU A 406 17.97 11.21 4.34
N CYS A 407 17.14 10.50 3.57
CA CYS A 407 17.45 9.16 3.10
C CYS A 407 18.59 9.21 2.08
N THR A 408 19.82 8.97 2.52
CA THR A 408 20.99 8.80 1.65
C THR A 408 21.22 7.32 1.36
N ASP A 409 22.01 7.02 0.32
CA ASP A 409 22.35 5.65 -0.05
C ASP A 409 23.16 4.93 1.05
N THR A 410 23.68 5.66 2.04
CA THR A 410 24.47 5.14 3.17
C THR A 410 23.67 4.92 4.45
N ASP A 411 22.54 5.61 4.64
CA ASP A 411 21.79 5.58 5.91
C ASP A 411 20.49 4.75 5.86
N GLY A 412 20.27 4.03 4.76
CA GLY A 412 19.14 3.12 4.60
C GLY A 412 17.78 3.83 4.64
N CYS A 413 17.17 4.03 3.48
CA CYS A 413 15.78 4.49 3.42
C CYS A 413 14.84 3.40 3.93
N PRO A 414 13.79 3.72 4.69
CA PRO A 414 12.88 2.75 5.24
C PRO A 414 12.09 2.05 4.12
N GLU A 415 12.16 0.73 4.10
CA GLU A 415 11.43 -0.08 3.13
C GLU A 415 9.92 -0.07 3.43
N PRO A 416 9.06 -0.01 2.39
CA PRO A 416 7.65 -0.31 2.57
C PRO A 416 7.48 -1.81 2.86
N LEU A 417 6.90 -2.17 3.99
CA LEU A 417 6.69 -3.56 4.38
C LEU A 417 5.31 -4.04 3.88
N ALA A 418 5.30 -4.97 2.93
CA ALA A 418 4.07 -5.54 2.37
C ALA A 418 3.47 -6.60 3.30
N THR A 419 2.28 -6.39 3.83
CA THR A 419 1.61 -7.33 4.75
C THR A 419 1.05 -8.57 4.06
N GLY A 420 0.91 -8.56 2.74
CA GLY A 420 0.30 -9.64 1.95
C GLY A 420 -1.22 -9.54 1.79
N ASP A 421 -1.92 -8.80 2.64
CA ASP A 421 -3.38 -8.59 2.53
C ASP A 421 -3.75 -7.26 1.84
N GLY A 422 -2.75 -6.57 1.30
CA GLY A 422 -2.88 -5.34 0.52
C GLY A 422 -2.55 -4.08 1.28
N ARG A 423 -2.39 -4.15 2.57
CA ARG A 423 -1.84 -3.06 3.38
C ARG A 423 -0.33 -3.01 3.23
N MET A 424 0.26 -1.87 3.53
CA MET A 424 1.68 -1.73 3.77
C MET A 424 1.92 -1.05 5.12
N VAL A 425 3.02 -1.38 5.76
CA VAL A 425 3.52 -0.64 6.90
C VAL A 425 4.69 0.20 6.43
N VAL A 426 4.64 1.48 6.71
CA VAL A 426 5.72 2.43 6.43
C VAL A 426 6.21 3.01 7.74
N GLN A 427 7.50 3.26 7.81
CA GLN A 427 8.12 3.79 9.01
C GLN A 427 9.04 4.96 8.67
N PRO A 428 9.30 5.87 9.62
CA PRO A 428 10.24 6.96 9.40
C PRO A 428 11.68 6.42 9.32
N PRO A 429 12.61 7.23 8.80
CA PRO A 429 14.04 6.91 8.85
C PRO A 429 14.51 6.61 10.28
N TYR A 430 15.59 5.84 10.39
CA TYR A 430 16.21 5.47 11.67
C TYR A 430 16.52 6.72 12.51
N GLN A 431 16.22 6.66 13.81
CA GLN A 431 16.35 7.76 14.79
C GLN A 431 15.29 8.87 14.70
N SER A 432 14.25 8.73 13.91
CA SER A 432 13.10 9.64 13.96
C SER A 432 12.16 9.30 15.11
N ASP A 433 11.61 10.32 15.78
CA ASP A 433 10.59 10.17 16.84
C ASP A 433 9.16 9.95 16.29
N LEU A 434 9.02 9.85 14.96
CA LEU A 434 7.73 9.63 14.33
C LEU A 434 7.31 8.14 14.40
N PRO A 435 6.01 7.84 14.54
CA PRO A 435 5.53 6.47 14.62
C PRO A 435 5.43 5.80 13.25
N ALA A 436 5.51 4.48 13.21
CA ALA A 436 5.17 3.70 12.04
C ALA A 436 3.67 3.82 11.70
N LEU A 437 3.34 3.80 10.41
CA LEU A 437 2.00 3.93 9.90
C LEU A 437 1.53 2.66 9.19
N VAL A 438 0.27 2.29 9.40
CA VAL A 438 -0.44 1.27 8.61
C VAL A 438 -1.22 1.98 7.51
N VAL A 439 -0.92 1.66 6.28
CA VAL A 439 -1.54 2.23 5.08
C VAL A 439 -2.48 1.22 4.45
N GLU A 440 -3.76 1.54 4.41
CA GLU A 440 -4.78 0.69 3.78
C GLU A 440 -4.68 0.72 2.24
N PRO A 441 -5.14 -0.31 1.54
CA PRO A 441 -5.13 -0.32 0.09
C PRO A 441 -5.84 0.89 -0.50
N GLY A 442 -5.14 1.65 -1.33
CA GLY A 442 -5.69 2.84 -1.98
C GLY A 442 -5.67 4.12 -1.13
N ALA A 443 -5.20 4.09 0.10
CA ALA A 443 -5.12 5.27 0.95
C ALA A 443 -3.89 6.14 0.62
N THR A 444 -4.04 7.46 0.78
CA THR A 444 -2.96 8.46 0.69
C THR A 444 -2.54 8.98 2.08
N SER A 445 -3.07 8.38 3.14
CA SER A 445 -2.70 8.66 4.53
C SER A 445 -2.64 7.36 5.30
N GLY A 446 -1.74 7.27 6.28
CA GLY A 446 -1.58 6.11 7.14
C GLY A 446 -2.23 6.33 8.52
N ARG A 447 -2.62 5.23 9.15
CA ARG A 447 -3.04 5.19 10.55
C ARG A 447 -1.83 4.86 11.43
N VAL A 448 -1.62 5.63 12.49
CA VAL A 448 -0.56 5.36 13.47
C VAL A 448 -0.73 3.95 14.04
N LEU A 449 0.35 3.16 14.04
CA LEU A 449 0.31 1.79 14.53
C LEU A 449 0.22 1.74 16.07
N THR A 450 0.93 2.64 16.75
CA THR A 450 0.94 2.69 18.22
C THR A 450 1.31 4.07 18.75
N ASP A 451 0.59 4.54 19.77
CA ASP A 451 0.77 5.89 20.35
C ASP A 451 1.90 5.99 21.38
N ALA A 452 2.58 4.92 21.74
CA ALA A 452 3.16 4.91 23.08
C ALA A 452 4.57 4.32 23.24
N VAL A 453 5.36 4.13 22.21
CA VAL A 453 6.77 3.73 22.43
C VAL A 453 7.69 4.58 21.60
N GLU A 454 8.48 5.38 22.28
CA GLU A 454 9.61 6.08 21.70
C GLU A 454 10.50 5.08 20.95
N ASN A 455 10.71 5.30 19.65
CA ASN A 455 11.66 4.56 18.81
C ASN A 455 11.36 3.06 18.54
N VAL A 456 10.10 2.63 18.38
CA VAL A 456 9.81 1.29 17.87
C VAL A 456 10.00 1.26 16.35
N GLN A 457 10.94 0.44 15.90
CA GLN A 457 11.07 0.09 14.49
C GLN A 457 10.34 -1.22 14.22
N ILE A 458 9.55 -1.26 13.18
CA ILE A 458 8.91 -2.47 12.68
C ILE A 458 9.92 -3.18 11.78
N HIS A 459 10.23 -4.41 12.12
CA HIS A 459 11.23 -5.18 11.38
C HIS A 459 10.60 -6.14 10.38
N ASP A 460 9.35 -6.58 10.68
CA ASP A 460 8.67 -7.51 9.79
C ASP A 460 7.14 -7.45 9.96
N VAL A 461 6.41 -7.83 8.89
CA VAL A 461 4.95 -7.83 8.85
C VAL A 461 4.41 -9.04 8.08
N SER A 462 3.29 -9.60 8.54
CA SER A 462 2.60 -10.66 7.80
C SER A 462 1.10 -10.66 8.12
N GLY A 463 0.26 -10.48 7.08
CA GLY A 463 -1.18 -10.44 7.22
C GLY A 463 -1.64 -9.38 8.24
N ARG A 464 -2.19 -9.85 9.36
CA ARG A 464 -2.72 -9.01 10.45
C ARG A 464 -1.66 -8.50 11.41
N TYR A 465 -0.43 -8.98 11.35
CA TYR A 465 0.54 -8.76 12.43
C TYR A 465 1.79 -8.03 11.96
N ALA A 466 2.40 -7.33 12.89
CA ALA A 466 3.73 -6.75 12.78
C ALA A 466 4.58 -7.18 13.98
N ILE A 467 5.88 -7.24 13.81
CA ILE A 467 6.86 -7.42 14.89
C ILE A 467 7.85 -6.27 14.86
N GLY A 468 8.10 -5.68 16.01
CA GLY A 468 9.04 -4.57 16.11
C GLY A 468 9.67 -4.49 17.49
N GLY A 469 10.80 -3.82 17.55
CA GLY A 469 11.53 -3.52 18.77
C GLY A 469 12.21 -2.17 18.66
N GLY A 470 12.75 -1.66 19.76
CA GLY A 470 13.42 -0.38 19.79
C GLY A 470 14.49 -0.29 20.87
N ARG A 471 15.18 0.82 20.94
CA ARG A 471 16.09 1.13 22.05
C ARG A 471 15.38 2.03 23.05
N THR A 472 15.60 1.79 24.35
CA THR A 472 15.22 2.76 25.38
C THR A 472 16.07 4.02 25.25
N GLY A 473 15.62 5.14 25.81
CA GLY A 473 16.43 6.36 25.91
C GLY A 473 17.77 6.18 26.65
N THR A 474 18.00 5.02 27.31
CA THR A 474 19.27 4.59 27.91
C THR A 474 20.13 3.72 26.98
N GLY A 475 19.67 3.46 25.75
CA GLY A 475 20.41 2.69 24.74
C GLY A 475 20.28 1.16 24.84
N GLU A 476 19.49 0.63 25.79
CA GLU A 476 19.19 -0.79 25.87
C GLU A 476 18.14 -1.20 24.84
N TRP A 477 18.35 -2.35 24.19
CA TRP A 477 17.35 -2.92 23.27
C TRP A 477 16.09 -3.34 24.02
N VAL A 478 14.95 -2.83 23.55
CA VAL A 478 13.64 -3.30 24.01
C VAL A 478 13.36 -4.65 23.33
N THR A 479 12.77 -5.56 24.09
CA THR A 479 12.28 -6.84 23.58
C THR A 479 11.35 -6.65 22.40
N ASN A 480 11.49 -7.52 21.38
CA ASN A 480 10.58 -7.51 20.23
C ASN A 480 9.14 -7.77 20.67
N THR A 481 8.23 -6.93 20.22
CA THR A 481 6.80 -6.99 20.55
C THR A 481 6.00 -7.19 19.28
N ALA A 482 5.06 -8.13 19.30
CA ALA A 482 4.09 -8.27 18.23
C ALA A 482 2.94 -7.26 18.39
N PHE A 483 2.45 -6.75 17.28
CA PHE A 483 1.34 -5.80 17.19
C PHE A 483 0.24 -6.34 16.29
N ASP A 484 -1.01 -6.07 16.65
CA ASP A 484 -2.16 -6.28 15.78
C ASP A 484 -2.35 -5.05 14.89
N LEU A 485 -2.20 -5.22 13.59
CA LEU A 485 -2.31 -4.13 12.61
C LEU A 485 -3.73 -3.55 12.50
N ASP A 486 -4.76 -4.25 12.96
CA ASP A 486 -6.15 -3.75 12.91
C ASP A 486 -6.45 -2.79 14.06
N THR A 487 -5.97 -3.15 15.25
CA THR A 487 -6.28 -2.42 16.50
C THR A 487 -5.14 -1.55 17.00
N GLY A 488 -3.90 -1.84 16.59
CA GLY A 488 -2.68 -1.26 17.16
C GLY A 488 -2.32 -1.87 18.53
N GLU A 489 -3.04 -2.88 19.00
CA GLU A 489 -2.81 -3.51 20.29
C GLU A 489 -1.49 -4.26 20.31
N ARG A 490 -0.78 -4.14 21.45
CA ARG A 490 0.41 -4.95 21.74
C ARG A 490 -0.02 -6.34 22.16
N LEU A 491 0.58 -7.32 21.51
CA LEU A 491 0.36 -8.75 21.78
C LEU A 491 1.50 -9.32 22.64
N ALA A 492 2.02 -10.48 22.28
CA ALA A 492 3.11 -11.11 23.00
C ALA A 492 4.44 -10.37 22.78
N THR A 493 5.31 -10.47 23.77
CA THR A 493 6.68 -9.92 23.75
C THR A 493 7.69 -11.05 23.74
N PHE A 494 8.71 -10.96 22.89
CA PHE A 494 9.68 -12.02 22.64
C PHE A 494 11.09 -11.56 23.00
N LYS A 495 11.80 -12.36 23.78
CA LYS A 495 13.23 -12.20 24.06
C LYS A 495 14.01 -13.04 23.05
N VAL A 496 13.97 -12.63 21.80
CA VAL A 496 14.64 -13.33 20.70
C VAL A 496 15.72 -12.44 20.11
N PRO A 497 16.82 -13.02 19.57
CA PRO A 497 17.80 -12.27 18.83
C PRO A 497 17.19 -11.71 17.54
N PHE A 498 17.91 -10.88 16.79
CA PHE A 498 17.40 -10.21 15.58
C PHE A 498 17.09 -11.17 14.41
N ASP A 499 17.54 -12.42 14.48
CA ASP A 499 17.29 -13.41 13.43
C ASP A 499 15.95 -14.08 13.64
N TYR A 500 14.92 -13.47 13.12
CA TYR A 500 13.56 -14.01 13.09
C TYR A 500 12.83 -13.58 11.82
N ASP A 501 11.73 -14.26 11.54
CA ASP A 501 10.82 -13.97 10.42
C ASP A 501 9.38 -14.17 10.85
N LEU A 502 8.48 -13.33 10.38
CA LEU A 502 7.07 -13.38 10.71
C LEU A 502 6.26 -13.92 9.52
N TYR A 503 5.59 -15.04 9.74
CA TYR A 503 4.68 -15.56 8.71
C TYR A 503 3.30 -15.90 9.30
N GLY A 504 2.25 -15.22 8.81
CA GLY A 504 0.91 -15.30 9.37
C GLY A 504 0.89 -14.91 10.86
N ASP A 505 0.33 -15.77 11.69
CA ASP A 505 0.26 -15.61 13.14
C ASP A 505 1.45 -16.24 13.89
N THR A 506 2.55 -16.53 13.19
CA THR A 506 3.68 -17.29 13.75
C THR A 506 4.99 -16.54 13.57
N LEU A 507 5.67 -16.24 14.67
CA LEU A 507 7.03 -15.72 14.72
C LEU A 507 8.02 -16.88 14.75
N TRP A 508 8.87 -16.98 13.75
CA TRP A 508 9.89 -17.99 13.62
C TRP A 508 11.27 -17.47 14.02
N THR A 509 11.97 -18.18 14.88
CA THR A 509 13.30 -17.79 15.35
C THR A 509 14.11 -19.01 15.75
N GLN A 510 15.41 -18.83 15.98
CA GLN A 510 16.26 -19.90 16.48
C GLN A 510 15.72 -20.49 17.79
N GLY A 511 15.83 -21.80 17.94
CA GLY A 511 15.47 -22.48 19.19
C GLY A 511 16.57 -22.37 20.25
N SER A 512 16.23 -22.75 21.48
CA SER A 512 17.20 -22.83 22.59
C SER A 512 18.21 -23.98 22.45
N VAL A 513 17.91 -24.96 21.58
CA VAL A 513 18.80 -26.06 21.22
C VAL A 513 19.37 -25.76 19.83
N ASN A 514 20.69 -25.88 19.70
CA ASN A 514 21.35 -25.71 18.41
C ASN A 514 20.77 -26.68 17.37
N GLY A 515 20.61 -26.19 16.14
CA GLY A 515 19.99 -26.95 15.05
C GLY A 515 18.47 -26.96 15.09
N THR A 516 17.83 -26.18 15.96
CA THR A 516 16.38 -26.06 15.96
C THR A 516 15.91 -24.65 15.62
N VAL A 517 14.75 -24.56 14.95
CA VAL A 517 13.98 -23.35 14.72
C VAL A 517 12.60 -23.51 15.36
N VAL A 518 12.12 -22.49 16.04
CA VAL A 518 10.86 -22.53 16.80
C VAL A 518 9.92 -21.45 16.29
N GLY A 519 8.68 -21.85 15.99
CA GLY A 519 7.56 -20.97 15.67
C GLY A 519 6.69 -20.70 16.91
N TYR A 520 6.50 -19.43 17.25
CA TYR A 520 5.68 -18.96 18.36
C TYR A 520 4.40 -18.29 17.85
N ASP A 521 3.29 -18.52 18.54
CA ASP A 521 2.05 -17.77 18.31
C ASP A 521 2.24 -16.31 18.76
N VAL A 522 2.04 -15.36 17.86
CA VAL A 522 2.30 -13.93 18.12
C VAL A 522 1.33 -13.31 19.13
N ARG A 523 0.16 -13.92 19.36
CA ARG A 523 -0.86 -13.45 20.29
C ARG A 523 -0.56 -13.85 21.73
N THR A 524 -0.01 -15.05 21.90
CA THR A 524 0.13 -15.69 23.21
C THR A 524 1.57 -15.93 23.65
N GLY A 525 2.53 -15.90 22.70
CA GLY A 525 3.92 -16.30 22.94
C GLY A 525 4.12 -17.81 23.12
N ALA A 526 3.08 -18.61 22.88
CA ALA A 526 3.17 -20.07 23.02
C ALA A 526 3.88 -20.70 21.83
N VAL A 527 4.65 -21.76 22.06
CA VAL A 527 5.28 -22.55 21.00
C VAL A 527 4.20 -23.28 20.19
N LYS A 528 4.17 -23.07 18.88
CA LYS A 528 3.31 -23.75 17.93
C LYS A 528 4.01 -24.93 17.26
N ARG A 529 5.27 -24.75 16.89
CA ARG A 529 6.04 -25.78 16.16
C ARG A 529 7.53 -25.63 16.49
N THR A 530 8.22 -26.77 16.56
CA THR A 530 9.69 -26.83 16.59
C THR A 530 10.13 -27.65 15.39
N VAL A 531 11.10 -27.14 14.64
CA VAL A 531 11.72 -27.78 13.48
C VAL A 531 13.15 -28.15 13.88
N ASP A 532 13.51 -29.42 13.69
CA ASP A 532 14.86 -29.93 13.82
C ASP A 532 15.50 -29.91 12.42
N LEU A 533 16.55 -29.10 12.25
CA LEU A 533 17.27 -28.91 10.99
C LEU A 533 18.29 -30.05 10.72
N GLY A 534 18.47 -30.97 11.67
CA GLY A 534 19.45 -32.04 11.54
C GLY A 534 20.93 -31.60 11.61
N THR A 535 21.18 -30.38 12.19
CA THR A 535 22.51 -29.80 12.33
C THR A 535 22.82 -29.45 13.77
N GLY A 536 24.11 -29.38 14.14
CA GLY A 536 24.52 -28.93 15.49
C GLY A 536 24.81 -27.41 15.58
N CYS A 537 24.61 -26.66 14.50
CA CYS A 537 24.87 -25.22 14.52
C CYS A 537 23.69 -24.40 15.00
N ARG A 538 23.95 -23.17 15.40
CA ARG A 538 22.96 -22.15 15.69
C ARG A 538 22.41 -21.60 14.37
N ALA A 539 21.07 -21.66 14.17
CA ALA A 539 20.44 -21.13 12.98
C ALA A 539 20.35 -19.60 13.00
N GLU A 540 20.68 -18.97 11.88
CA GLU A 540 20.59 -17.54 11.62
C GLU A 540 19.99 -17.30 10.23
N PHE A 541 19.67 -16.02 9.89
CA PHE A 541 19.08 -15.61 8.60
C PHE A 541 17.85 -16.44 8.23
N ILE A 542 16.95 -16.61 9.20
CA ILE A 542 15.73 -17.38 9.05
C ILE A 542 14.74 -16.61 8.18
N LYS A 543 14.24 -17.23 7.09
CA LYS A 543 13.12 -16.75 6.29
C LYS A 543 12.10 -17.85 6.11
N VAL A 544 10.80 -17.52 6.15
CA VAL A 544 9.72 -18.49 6.16
C VAL A 544 8.59 -18.09 5.20
N THR A 545 8.07 -19.07 4.48
CA THR A 545 6.80 -18.99 3.76
C THR A 545 5.82 -20.04 4.30
N ALA A 546 4.66 -20.20 3.67
CA ALA A 546 3.68 -21.23 4.10
C ALA A 546 4.27 -22.64 4.16
N HIS A 547 5.19 -22.97 3.28
CA HIS A 547 5.66 -24.33 3.03
C HIS A 547 7.19 -24.49 3.17
N TRP A 548 7.93 -23.39 3.22
CA TRP A 548 9.39 -23.39 3.16
C TRP A 548 10.01 -22.54 4.26
N LEU A 549 11.18 -22.97 4.73
CA LEU A 549 12.02 -22.25 5.69
C LEU A 549 13.47 -22.28 5.22
N SER A 550 14.09 -21.12 5.04
CA SER A 550 15.54 -21.02 4.81
C SER A 550 16.28 -20.66 6.09
N TRP A 551 17.52 -21.10 6.21
CA TRP A 551 18.36 -20.89 7.37
C TRP A 551 19.83 -20.99 7.01
N SER A 552 20.71 -20.36 7.81
CA SER A 552 22.17 -20.54 7.74
C SER A 552 22.75 -20.79 9.13
N CYS A 553 24.01 -21.22 9.21
CA CYS A 553 24.73 -21.40 10.47
C CYS A 553 25.40 -20.09 10.92
N ALA A 554 25.27 -19.73 12.20
CA ALA A 554 25.95 -18.60 12.79
C ALA A 554 27.45 -18.58 12.53
N GLY A 555 27.95 -17.48 11.93
CA GLY A 555 29.39 -17.27 11.67
C GLY A 555 29.99 -18.18 10.60
N LEU A 556 29.21 -19.00 9.92
CA LEU A 556 29.64 -19.92 8.86
C LEU A 556 28.79 -19.71 7.62
N THR A 557 29.20 -18.83 6.73
CA THR A 557 28.50 -18.49 5.49
C THR A 557 28.40 -19.66 4.50
N GLU A 558 29.09 -20.74 4.73
CA GLU A 558 29.12 -21.92 3.84
C GLU A 558 28.20 -23.08 4.29
N ARG A 559 27.39 -22.88 5.33
CA ARG A 559 26.43 -23.90 5.82
C ARG A 559 25.07 -23.32 6.02
N GLY A 560 24.12 -23.88 5.32
CA GLY A 560 22.72 -23.51 5.40
C GLY A 560 21.83 -24.53 4.73
N GLY A 561 20.57 -24.27 4.68
CA GLY A 561 19.60 -25.16 4.04
C GLY A 561 18.24 -24.53 3.82
N ILE A 562 17.46 -25.25 3.03
CA ILE A 562 16.03 -25.00 2.82
C ILE A 562 15.26 -26.16 3.39
N TYR A 563 14.36 -25.91 4.31
CA TYR A 563 13.53 -26.92 4.94
C TYR A 563 12.11 -26.91 4.36
N ASP A 564 11.68 -28.06 3.83
CA ASP A 564 10.31 -28.29 3.38
C ASP A 564 9.43 -28.56 4.62
N LEU A 565 8.58 -27.63 4.99
CA LEU A 565 7.74 -27.69 6.18
C LEU A 565 6.62 -28.75 6.08
N ASP A 566 6.24 -29.15 4.87
CA ASP A 566 5.21 -30.17 4.63
C ASP A 566 5.81 -31.58 4.70
N LYS A 567 6.97 -31.77 4.10
CA LYS A 567 7.64 -33.07 4.06
C LYS A 567 8.54 -33.33 5.27
N ASN A 568 8.87 -32.31 6.05
CA ASN A 568 9.85 -32.32 7.13
C ASN A 568 11.23 -32.82 6.65
N THR A 569 11.70 -32.29 5.52
CA THR A 569 12.99 -32.61 4.91
C THR A 569 13.82 -31.35 4.71
N ASN A 570 15.14 -31.48 4.91
CA ASN A 570 16.08 -30.38 4.73
C ASN A 570 16.91 -30.60 3.47
N LEU A 571 16.97 -29.62 2.61
CA LEU A 571 17.82 -29.53 1.43
C LEU A 571 19.06 -28.70 1.78
N ASN A 572 20.25 -29.20 1.53
CA ASN A 572 21.46 -28.39 1.73
C ASN A 572 21.52 -27.26 0.71
N TYR A 573 21.66 -26.05 1.21
CA TYR A 573 21.78 -24.83 0.41
C TYR A 573 22.70 -23.85 1.14
N THR A 574 23.80 -23.48 0.51
CA THR A 574 24.94 -22.88 1.21
C THR A 574 25.10 -21.38 1.00
N GLU A 575 24.16 -20.75 0.29
CA GLU A 575 24.26 -19.32 0.01
C GLU A 575 23.39 -18.50 0.99
N PRO A 576 24.00 -17.82 1.97
CA PRO A 576 23.30 -16.93 2.90
C PRO A 576 22.80 -15.66 2.21
N PHE A 577 21.98 -14.88 2.90
CA PHE A 577 21.43 -13.60 2.42
C PHE A 577 20.48 -13.67 1.20
N SER A 578 19.79 -14.81 1.01
CA SER A 578 18.78 -14.96 -0.03
C SER A 578 17.39 -14.55 0.46
N GLN A 579 16.58 -13.94 -0.42
CA GLN A 579 15.15 -13.82 -0.21
C GLN A 579 14.47 -15.14 -0.59
N LEU A 580 13.52 -15.59 0.27
CA LEU A 580 12.79 -16.83 0.08
C LEU A 580 11.43 -16.57 -0.56
N GLY A 581 11.18 -17.20 -1.71
CA GLY A 581 9.86 -17.30 -2.32
C GLY A 581 9.20 -18.65 -2.04
N ASP A 582 8.08 -18.93 -2.67
CA ASP A 582 7.37 -20.21 -2.54
C ASP A 582 8.05 -21.30 -3.39
N GLY A 583 9.03 -21.96 -2.81
CA GLY A 583 9.83 -23.03 -3.44
C GLY A 583 10.99 -22.56 -4.30
N TYR A 584 11.44 -21.32 -4.11
CA TYR A 584 12.62 -20.77 -4.77
C TYR A 584 13.31 -19.74 -3.88
N VAL A 585 14.58 -19.48 -4.16
CA VAL A 585 15.37 -18.45 -3.51
C VAL A 585 15.92 -17.48 -4.55
N VAL A 586 16.08 -16.23 -4.15
CA VAL A 586 16.64 -15.17 -5.01
C VAL A 586 17.81 -14.53 -4.31
N GLN A 587 18.90 -14.32 -5.05
CA GLN A 587 20.15 -13.75 -4.57
C GLN A 587 20.73 -12.77 -5.57
N THR A 588 21.57 -11.85 -5.08
CA THR A 588 22.34 -10.96 -5.94
C THR A 588 23.82 -11.33 -5.95
N HIS A 589 24.41 -11.28 -7.14
CA HIS A 589 25.86 -11.42 -7.36
C HIS A 589 26.31 -10.27 -8.26
N GLY A 590 26.78 -9.18 -7.69
CA GLY A 590 26.98 -7.93 -8.42
C GLY A 590 25.66 -7.47 -9.03
N ARG A 591 25.63 -7.30 -10.33
CA ARG A 591 24.43 -6.88 -11.08
C ARG A 591 23.49 -8.03 -11.46
N GLU A 592 23.77 -9.25 -11.07
CA GLU A 592 22.93 -10.40 -11.39
C GLU A 592 21.96 -10.71 -10.25
N VAL A 593 20.68 -10.80 -10.57
CA VAL A 593 19.62 -11.37 -9.73
C VAL A 593 19.44 -12.83 -10.15
N ARG A 594 19.90 -13.76 -9.33
CA ARG A 594 19.84 -15.21 -9.60
C ARG A 594 18.67 -15.84 -8.89
N VAL A 595 17.89 -16.63 -9.61
CA VAL A 595 16.75 -17.37 -9.10
C VAL A 595 17.04 -18.86 -9.13
N THR A 596 16.94 -19.50 -7.97
CA THR A 596 17.19 -20.94 -7.81
C THR A 596 15.92 -21.65 -7.34
N ASP A 597 15.43 -22.62 -8.11
CA ASP A 597 14.33 -23.52 -7.73
C ASP A 597 14.82 -24.55 -6.71
N VAL A 598 14.17 -24.64 -5.54
CA VAL A 598 14.57 -25.52 -4.42
C VAL A 598 13.54 -26.62 -4.11
N ARG A 599 12.56 -26.86 -4.98
CA ARG A 599 11.50 -27.88 -4.79
C ARG A 599 11.97 -29.30 -5.11
N GLY A 600 13.05 -29.42 -5.88
CA GLY A 600 13.66 -30.69 -6.25
C GLY A 600 14.61 -31.22 -5.17
N PRO A 601 15.21 -32.42 -5.39
CA PRO A 601 16.20 -32.99 -4.48
C PRO A 601 17.53 -32.22 -4.48
N GLU A 602 17.78 -31.43 -5.52
CA GLU A 602 18.97 -30.57 -5.70
C GLU A 602 18.48 -29.18 -6.13
N PRO A 603 19.17 -28.11 -5.68
CA PRO A 603 18.89 -26.75 -6.14
C PRO A 603 19.21 -26.59 -7.64
N VAL A 604 18.35 -25.92 -8.38
CA VAL A 604 18.51 -25.71 -9.83
C VAL A 604 18.43 -24.22 -10.15
N LEU A 605 19.50 -23.64 -10.70
CA LEU A 605 19.47 -22.26 -11.22
C LEU A 605 18.43 -22.18 -12.34
N LYS A 606 17.39 -21.37 -12.11
CA LYS A 606 16.24 -21.24 -13.00
C LYS A 606 16.39 -20.07 -13.97
N ALA A 607 16.85 -18.93 -13.47
CA ALA A 607 16.98 -17.70 -14.25
C ALA A 607 18.08 -16.80 -13.65
N THR A 608 18.62 -15.92 -14.50
CA THR A 608 19.51 -14.83 -14.12
C THR A 608 19.04 -13.56 -14.83
N TYR A 609 18.78 -12.51 -14.09
CA TYR A 609 18.41 -11.20 -14.61
C TYR A 609 19.53 -10.20 -14.34
N LEU A 610 19.70 -9.19 -15.21
CA LEU A 610 20.66 -8.11 -15.00
C LEU A 610 19.94 -6.88 -14.48
N THR A 611 20.47 -6.29 -13.42
CA THR A 611 20.03 -4.98 -12.91
C THR A 611 21.00 -3.90 -13.37
N SER A 612 20.55 -2.66 -13.31
CA SER A 612 21.38 -1.50 -13.67
C SER A 612 22.33 -1.04 -12.55
N ASP A 613 22.16 -1.54 -11.35
CA ASP A 613 22.85 -1.05 -10.16
C ASP A 613 23.88 -2.08 -9.65
N ASP A 614 25.07 -1.60 -9.29
CA ASP A 614 26.15 -2.41 -8.71
C ASP A 614 26.09 -2.47 -7.18
N ASN A 615 25.04 -1.89 -6.56
CA ASN A 615 24.97 -1.72 -5.11
C ASN A 615 24.56 -3.04 -4.42
N TYR A 616 25.49 -3.68 -3.76
CA TYR A 616 25.40 -4.98 -3.11
C TYR A 616 24.43 -5.02 -1.90
N GLU A 617 24.09 -3.86 -1.33
CA GLU A 617 23.46 -3.79 0.00
C GLU A 617 22.00 -3.38 0.01
N THR A 618 21.49 -2.79 -1.06
CA THR A 618 20.11 -2.28 -1.07
C THR A 618 19.27 -3.01 -2.11
N GLY A 619 18.38 -3.84 -1.64
CA GLY A 619 17.46 -4.67 -2.39
C GLY A 619 16.69 -3.99 -3.52
N MET A 620 17.36 -3.79 -4.66
CA MET A 620 16.69 -3.37 -5.91
C MET A 620 15.93 -4.53 -6.55
N TYR A 621 15.58 -5.54 -5.75
CA TYR A 621 14.71 -6.64 -6.12
C TYR A 621 13.80 -7.03 -4.96
N ALA A 622 12.66 -7.60 -5.26
CA ALA A 622 11.73 -8.14 -4.28
C ALA A 622 11.07 -9.41 -4.80
N VAL A 623 10.81 -10.33 -3.88
CA VAL A 623 10.25 -11.65 -4.16
C VAL A 623 8.76 -11.66 -3.80
N ASP A 624 7.90 -12.15 -4.69
CA ASP A 624 6.52 -12.45 -4.32
C ASP A 624 6.49 -13.77 -3.54
N THR A 625 6.33 -13.68 -2.21
CA THR A 625 6.29 -14.85 -1.33
C THR A 625 5.10 -15.78 -1.58
N ALA A 626 4.18 -15.42 -2.45
CA ALA A 626 2.92 -16.13 -2.73
C ALA A 626 2.85 -16.70 -4.16
N ALA A 627 3.81 -16.36 -5.03
CA ALA A 627 3.84 -16.80 -6.42
C ALA A 627 5.29 -16.85 -6.94
N GLY A 628 5.53 -17.57 -8.01
CA GLY A 628 6.84 -17.66 -8.67
C GLY A 628 7.17 -16.40 -9.45
N ARG A 629 7.42 -15.26 -8.76
CA ARG A 629 7.66 -13.95 -9.38
C ARG A 629 8.76 -13.18 -8.65
N VAL A 630 9.51 -12.39 -9.41
CA VAL A 630 10.51 -11.46 -8.88
C VAL A 630 10.35 -10.11 -9.55
N ALA A 631 10.42 -9.04 -8.75
CA ALA A 631 10.49 -7.66 -9.22
C ALA A 631 11.93 -7.16 -9.09
N TYR A 632 12.44 -6.42 -10.07
CA TYR A 632 13.78 -5.83 -10.02
C TYR A 632 13.87 -4.58 -10.90
N GLN A 633 14.82 -3.69 -10.60
CA GLN A 633 15.11 -2.55 -11.43
C GLN A 633 15.83 -3.01 -12.71
N GLU A 634 15.18 -2.83 -13.87
CA GLU A 634 15.64 -3.33 -15.15
C GLU A 634 16.77 -2.50 -15.75
N ASN A 635 16.68 -1.18 -15.64
CA ASN A 635 17.60 -0.28 -16.34
C ASN A 635 17.91 0.99 -15.53
N ALA A 636 18.90 1.73 -15.99
CA ALA A 636 19.31 2.98 -15.38
C ALA A 636 18.24 4.10 -15.47
N ALA A 637 17.19 3.94 -16.26
CA ALA A 637 16.05 4.86 -16.27
C ALA A 637 15.16 4.70 -15.03
N GLY A 638 15.24 3.56 -14.32
CA GLY A 638 14.45 3.28 -13.13
C GLY A 638 13.19 2.46 -13.40
N ASP A 639 13.08 1.87 -14.59
CA ASP A 639 11.99 0.95 -14.90
C ASP A 639 12.06 -0.28 -14.00
N ILE A 640 10.90 -0.72 -13.50
CA ILE A 640 10.81 -1.92 -12.67
C ILE A 640 10.17 -3.03 -13.51
N ARG A 641 10.88 -4.13 -13.67
CA ARG A 641 10.35 -5.34 -14.30
C ARG A 641 9.86 -6.33 -13.24
N VAL A 642 8.71 -6.92 -13.49
CA VAL A 642 8.23 -8.12 -12.79
C VAL A 642 8.31 -9.30 -13.74
N ALA A 643 9.15 -10.27 -13.42
CA ALA A 643 9.33 -11.49 -14.19
C ALA A 643 8.50 -12.63 -13.62
N ASP A 644 7.86 -13.43 -14.47
CA ASP A 644 7.25 -14.71 -14.12
C ASP A 644 8.30 -15.82 -14.28
N LEU A 645 8.55 -16.53 -13.20
CA LEU A 645 9.60 -17.55 -13.13
C LEU A 645 9.15 -18.90 -13.70
N GLY A 646 7.85 -19.06 -14.01
CA GLY A 646 7.26 -20.34 -14.38
C GLY A 646 7.40 -21.40 -13.28
N ILE A 647 7.55 -20.98 -12.01
CA ILE A 647 7.62 -21.84 -10.85
C ILE A 647 6.20 -21.98 -10.30
N PRO A 648 5.60 -23.19 -10.32
CA PRO A 648 4.27 -23.42 -9.77
C PRO A 648 4.25 -23.15 -8.26
N ALA A 649 3.28 -22.36 -7.80
CA ALA A 649 3.09 -22.09 -6.37
C ALA A 649 2.59 -23.36 -5.63
N SER A 650 2.91 -23.46 -4.34
CA SER A 650 2.42 -24.50 -3.44
C SER A 650 0.88 -24.45 -3.31
N PRO A 651 0.23 -25.51 -2.79
CA PRO A 651 -1.21 -25.50 -2.56
C PRO A 651 -1.68 -24.32 -1.71
N LEU A 652 -2.89 -23.83 -1.99
CA LEU A 652 -3.48 -22.74 -1.22
C LEU A 652 -3.69 -23.15 0.25
N ALA A 653 -3.10 -22.42 1.17
CA ALA A 653 -3.20 -22.63 2.61
C ALA A 653 -3.83 -21.41 3.32
N ARG A 654 -4.49 -21.66 4.45
CA ARG A 654 -4.93 -20.62 5.37
C ARG A 654 -3.80 -20.34 6.37
N ILE A 655 -3.34 -19.11 6.42
CA ILE A 655 -2.26 -18.71 7.33
C ILE A 655 -2.77 -18.11 8.65
N ASP A 656 -3.98 -17.53 8.66
CA ASP A 656 -4.68 -17.07 9.88
C ASP A 656 -6.17 -16.97 9.63
N ALA A 657 -6.97 -16.81 10.69
CA ALA A 657 -8.39 -16.56 10.62
C ALA A 657 -8.90 -15.76 11.82
N ASP A 658 -9.79 -14.81 11.55
CA ASP A 658 -10.56 -14.07 12.55
C ASP A 658 -12.04 -14.28 12.27
N VAL A 659 -12.63 -15.26 12.97
CA VAL A 659 -14.01 -15.71 12.76
C VAL A 659 -14.74 -15.72 14.09
N ALA A 660 -15.47 -14.64 14.36
CA ALA A 660 -16.28 -14.53 15.56
C ALA A 660 -17.33 -15.65 15.62
N THR A 661 -17.41 -16.33 16.76
CA THR A 661 -18.40 -17.37 17.03
C THR A 661 -19.79 -16.83 17.39
N GLY A 662 -19.89 -15.54 17.65
CA GLY A 662 -21.11 -14.79 17.88
C GLY A 662 -21.24 -13.59 16.94
N ALA A 663 -22.46 -13.26 16.56
CA ALA A 663 -22.80 -12.09 15.76
C ALA A 663 -24.02 -11.37 16.34
N ASP A 664 -23.80 -10.22 16.98
CA ASP A 664 -24.87 -9.32 17.37
C ASP A 664 -25.16 -8.37 16.20
N LEU A 665 -26.24 -8.65 15.47
CA LEU A 665 -26.62 -7.88 14.28
C LEU A 665 -27.23 -6.51 14.61
N LYS A 666 -27.41 -6.16 15.90
CA LYS A 666 -27.70 -4.78 16.32
C LYS A 666 -26.43 -3.94 16.45
N ALA A 667 -25.34 -4.57 16.89
CA ALA A 667 -24.02 -3.94 16.95
C ALA A 667 -23.39 -3.79 15.56
N GLY A 668 -23.68 -4.73 14.63
CA GLY A 668 -23.17 -4.64 13.26
C GLY A 668 -23.26 -5.95 12.48
N ALA A 669 -22.77 -5.93 11.26
CA ALA A 669 -22.69 -7.11 10.41
C ALA A 669 -21.61 -8.08 10.92
N TRP A 670 -21.79 -9.37 10.67
CA TRP A 670 -20.76 -10.38 10.89
C TRP A 670 -19.71 -10.29 9.79
N LYS A 671 -18.43 -10.13 10.18
CA LYS A 671 -17.29 -9.85 9.28
C LYS A 671 -16.16 -10.84 9.53
N PRO A 672 -16.31 -12.10 9.15
CA PRO A 672 -15.24 -13.08 9.30
C PRO A 672 -14.13 -12.81 8.27
N ARG A 673 -12.88 -13.15 8.62
CA ARG A 673 -11.72 -12.98 7.75
C ARG A 673 -10.86 -14.24 7.78
N TRP A 674 -10.29 -14.57 6.61
CA TRP A 674 -9.34 -15.66 6.44
C TRP A 674 -8.15 -15.16 5.62
N TRP A 675 -6.95 -15.21 6.21
CA TRP A 675 -5.72 -14.84 5.50
C TRP A 675 -5.19 -16.06 4.75
N LEU A 676 -4.70 -15.82 3.55
CA LEU A 676 -4.35 -16.84 2.55
C LEU A 676 -2.86 -16.78 2.20
N SER A 677 -2.25 -17.95 1.96
CA SER A 677 -0.85 -18.06 1.53
C SER A 677 -0.60 -17.55 0.11
N LYS A 678 -1.61 -17.56 -0.76
CA LYS A 678 -1.54 -17.08 -2.13
C LYS A 678 -2.88 -16.52 -2.60
N PRO A 679 -2.93 -15.79 -3.73
CA PRO A 679 -4.17 -15.20 -4.23
C PRO A 679 -5.24 -16.23 -4.55
N ALA A 680 -6.49 -15.88 -4.27
CA ALA A 680 -7.69 -16.61 -4.68
C ALA A 680 -8.27 -16.01 -5.95
N GLY A 681 -8.74 -16.86 -6.88
CA GLY A 681 -9.47 -16.44 -8.07
C GLY A 681 -10.95 -16.21 -7.81
N SER A 682 -11.52 -16.96 -6.87
CA SER A 682 -12.90 -16.79 -6.39
C SER A 682 -13.11 -17.47 -5.04
N TRP A 683 -14.13 -17.01 -4.34
CA TRP A 683 -14.52 -17.62 -3.07
C TRP A 683 -16.04 -17.64 -2.90
N GLN A 684 -16.53 -18.56 -2.07
CA GLN A 684 -17.94 -18.67 -1.70
C GLN A 684 -18.06 -18.99 -0.21
N LEU A 685 -18.89 -18.23 0.50
CA LEU A 685 -19.29 -18.49 1.88
C LEU A 685 -20.78 -18.81 1.92
N THR A 686 -21.14 -19.99 2.43
CA THR A 686 -22.53 -20.42 2.60
C THR A 686 -22.88 -20.42 4.07
N VAL A 687 -23.99 -19.78 4.44
CA VAL A 687 -24.55 -19.75 5.81
C VAL A 687 -25.81 -20.58 5.84
N THR A 688 -25.88 -21.55 6.76
CA THR A 688 -26.96 -22.53 6.87
C THR A 688 -27.54 -22.47 8.28
N SER A 689 -28.87 -22.39 8.41
CA SER A 689 -29.55 -22.51 9.70
C SER A 689 -29.39 -23.91 10.28
N ARG A 690 -28.93 -24.03 11.52
CA ARG A 690 -28.82 -25.31 12.21
C ARG A 690 -30.19 -25.90 12.51
N THR A 691 -31.18 -25.06 12.76
CA THR A 691 -32.53 -25.44 13.11
C THR A 691 -33.27 -26.09 11.92
N THR A 692 -33.19 -25.43 10.75
CA THR A 692 -33.95 -25.89 9.58
C THR A 692 -33.12 -26.72 8.58
N GLY A 693 -31.78 -26.64 8.66
CA GLY A 693 -30.87 -27.19 7.66
C GLY A 693 -30.91 -26.42 6.33
N ALA A 694 -31.65 -25.31 6.25
CA ALA A 694 -31.76 -24.52 5.03
C ALA A 694 -30.56 -23.55 4.87
N VAL A 695 -30.04 -23.45 3.65
CA VAL A 695 -29.11 -22.38 3.30
C VAL A 695 -29.87 -21.05 3.31
N VAL A 696 -29.48 -20.13 4.21
CA VAL A 696 -30.09 -18.81 4.34
C VAL A 696 -29.40 -17.75 3.50
N ARG A 697 -28.08 -17.87 3.33
CA ARG A 697 -27.29 -16.94 2.54
C ARG A 697 -26.12 -17.61 1.88
N THR A 698 -25.84 -17.22 0.64
CA THR A 698 -24.57 -17.49 -0.03
C THR A 698 -23.97 -16.14 -0.42
N LEU A 699 -22.74 -15.90 0.01
CA LEU A 699 -21.92 -14.76 -0.36
C LEU A 699 -20.81 -15.29 -1.26
N SER A 700 -20.46 -14.56 -2.31
CA SER A 700 -19.38 -14.92 -3.21
C SER A 700 -18.62 -13.69 -3.64
N GLY A 701 -17.36 -13.86 -3.99
CA GLY A 701 -16.49 -12.83 -4.56
C GLY A 701 -15.57 -13.42 -5.61
N GLY A 702 -14.99 -12.55 -6.40
CA GLY A 702 -13.96 -12.87 -7.37
C GLY A 702 -12.57 -12.94 -6.73
N GLU A 703 -11.59 -12.33 -7.39
CA GLU A 703 -10.21 -12.28 -6.93
C GLU A 703 -10.09 -11.72 -5.50
N ALA A 704 -9.29 -12.41 -4.69
CA ALA A 704 -8.91 -11.94 -3.36
C ALA A 704 -7.40 -12.14 -3.15
N ARG A 705 -6.71 -11.07 -2.80
CA ARG A 705 -5.26 -11.08 -2.56
C ARG A 705 -5.00 -11.06 -1.07
N GLY A 706 -4.49 -12.14 -0.54
CA GLY A 706 -4.06 -12.30 0.85
C GLY A 706 -5.16 -12.43 1.88
N VAL A 707 -6.39 -11.94 1.65
CA VAL A 707 -7.48 -12.04 2.61
C VAL A 707 -8.85 -12.19 1.94
N VAL A 708 -9.67 -13.12 2.44
CA VAL A 708 -11.10 -13.22 2.12
C VAL A 708 -11.88 -12.65 3.30
N SER A 709 -12.68 -11.60 3.07
CA SER A 709 -13.37 -10.82 4.10
C SER A 709 -14.83 -10.53 3.72
N PRO A 710 -15.71 -11.56 3.70
CA PRO A 710 -17.11 -11.35 3.43
C PRO A 710 -17.79 -10.57 4.56
N VAL A 711 -18.90 -9.89 4.22
CA VAL A 711 -19.73 -9.15 5.16
C VAL A 711 -21.15 -9.70 5.06
N TRP A 712 -21.65 -10.25 6.17
CA TRP A 712 -23.02 -10.72 6.26
C TRP A 712 -23.85 -9.83 7.19
N ASP A 713 -24.85 -9.17 6.64
CA ASP A 713 -25.75 -8.26 7.36
C ASP A 713 -26.88 -8.96 8.12
N GLY A 714 -26.84 -10.30 8.19
CA GLY A 714 -27.86 -11.11 8.84
C GLY A 714 -29.14 -11.27 8.04
N LYS A 715 -29.11 -10.99 6.74
CA LYS A 715 -30.27 -11.17 5.87
C LYS A 715 -30.14 -12.41 5.00
N ASP A 716 -31.31 -12.99 4.69
CA ASP A 716 -31.45 -14.10 3.75
C ASP A 716 -31.31 -13.61 2.28
N ALA A 717 -31.44 -14.52 1.35
CA ALA A 717 -31.38 -14.20 -0.08
C ALA A 717 -32.52 -13.26 -0.55
N ALA A 718 -33.62 -13.18 0.20
CA ALA A 718 -34.75 -12.29 -0.09
C ALA A 718 -34.62 -10.91 0.60
N GLY A 719 -33.51 -10.65 1.30
CA GLY A 719 -33.27 -9.40 2.00
C GLY A 719 -33.98 -9.26 3.36
N ARG A 720 -34.57 -10.32 3.89
CA ARG A 720 -35.23 -10.35 5.21
C ARG A 720 -34.22 -10.78 6.26
N PHE A 721 -34.32 -10.22 7.47
CA PHE A 721 -33.50 -10.70 8.59
C PHE A 721 -33.80 -12.19 8.88
N VAL A 722 -32.71 -12.96 9.06
CA VAL A 722 -32.83 -14.32 9.57
C VAL A 722 -33.28 -14.32 11.02
N GLY A 723 -33.77 -15.46 11.55
CA GLY A 723 -34.10 -15.58 12.98
C GLY A 723 -32.83 -15.58 13.85
N ASN A 724 -32.97 -15.18 15.11
CA ASN A 724 -31.92 -15.44 16.11
C ASN A 724 -31.67 -16.94 16.24
N GLY A 725 -30.45 -17.32 16.63
CA GLY A 725 -30.11 -18.72 16.87
C GLY A 725 -28.77 -19.17 16.25
N ALA A 726 -28.60 -20.48 16.13
CA ALA A 726 -27.36 -21.12 15.69
C ALA A 726 -27.34 -21.35 14.17
N TYR A 727 -26.23 -20.99 13.57
CA TYR A 727 -25.94 -21.20 12.14
C TYR A 727 -24.62 -21.92 11.97
N THR A 728 -24.46 -22.65 10.88
CA THR A 728 -23.18 -23.13 10.39
C THR A 728 -22.79 -22.36 9.15
N TRP A 729 -21.49 -22.24 8.93
CA TRP A 729 -20.95 -21.65 7.73
C TRP A 729 -19.95 -22.59 7.07
N ALA A 730 -19.87 -22.54 5.76
CA ALA A 730 -18.87 -23.23 4.96
C ALA A 730 -18.27 -22.28 3.94
N LEU A 731 -16.95 -22.20 3.94
CA LEU A 731 -16.15 -21.43 2.99
C LEU A 731 -15.48 -22.38 2.00
N SER A 732 -15.50 -22.01 0.71
CA SER A 732 -14.68 -22.59 -0.34
C SER A 732 -13.95 -21.47 -1.07
N VAL A 733 -12.63 -21.63 -1.27
CA VAL A 733 -11.76 -20.66 -1.93
C VAL A 733 -10.97 -21.36 -3.01
N LYS A 734 -11.09 -20.88 -4.25
CA LYS A 734 -10.33 -21.40 -5.39
C LYS A 734 -9.03 -20.65 -5.57
N PRO A 735 -7.87 -21.31 -5.73
CA PRO A 735 -6.62 -20.64 -6.03
C PRO A 735 -6.70 -19.92 -7.37
N ALA A 736 -6.07 -18.73 -7.46
CA ALA A 736 -6.09 -17.89 -8.66
C ALA A 736 -5.31 -18.52 -9.83
N ASP A 737 -4.21 -19.19 -9.53
CA ASP A 737 -3.36 -19.90 -10.49
C ASP A 737 -3.92 -21.26 -10.93
N GLY A 738 -5.04 -21.69 -10.37
CA GLY A 738 -5.65 -22.99 -10.64
C GLY A 738 -4.83 -24.18 -10.12
N GLN A 739 -3.77 -23.97 -9.34
CA GLN A 739 -2.91 -25.02 -8.81
C GLN A 739 -3.36 -25.49 -7.43
N GLY A 740 -3.54 -26.79 -7.28
CA GLY A 740 -3.96 -27.42 -6.04
C GLY A 740 -5.48 -27.49 -5.88
N ALA A 741 -5.93 -28.09 -4.75
CA ALA A 741 -7.33 -28.19 -4.40
C ALA A 741 -7.88 -26.87 -3.84
N ASP A 742 -9.19 -26.70 -3.90
CA ASP A 742 -9.89 -25.61 -3.22
C ASP A 742 -9.62 -25.67 -1.70
N LEU A 743 -9.30 -24.51 -1.10
CA LEU A 743 -9.24 -24.37 0.34
C LEU A 743 -10.67 -24.38 0.90
N THR A 744 -10.93 -25.25 1.87
CA THR A 744 -12.23 -25.32 2.53
C THR A 744 -12.10 -25.08 4.03
N ALA A 745 -13.07 -24.37 4.59
CA ALA A 745 -13.20 -24.18 6.03
C ALA A 745 -14.68 -24.19 6.42
N ALA A 746 -14.98 -24.65 7.63
CA ALA A 746 -16.34 -24.64 8.15
C ALA A 746 -16.35 -24.36 9.65
N GLY A 747 -17.49 -23.91 10.15
CA GLY A 747 -17.67 -23.61 11.56
C GLY A 747 -19.10 -23.24 11.91
N ALA A 748 -19.26 -22.65 13.07
CA ALA A 748 -20.57 -22.21 13.57
C ALA A 748 -20.51 -20.73 14.00
N VAL A 749 -21.66 -20.05 13.93
CA VAL A 749 -21.88 -18.73 14.46
C VAL A 749 -23.25 -18.66 15.15
N SER A 750 -23.29 -18.07 16.33
CA SER A 750 -24.55 -17.78 17.04
C SER A 750 -24.97 -16.35 16.73
N VAL A 751 -26.18 -16.20 16.20
CA VAL A 751 -26.72 -14.92 15.76
C VAL A 751 -27.73 -14.40 16.79
N THR A 752 -27.53 -13.19 17.25
CA THR A 752 -28.45 -12.42 18.10
C THR A 752 -28.78 -11.08 17.43
N GLY A 753 -29.82 -10.39 17.93
CA GLY A 753 -30.20 -9.09 17.39
C GLY A 753 -30.67 -9.11 15.93
N ALA A 754 -31.03 -10.27 15.39
CA ALA A 754 -31.68 -10.47 14.09
C ALA A 754 -33.20 -10.41 14.18
N GLY A 755 -33.96 -11.12 13.35
CA GLY A 755 -35.40 -11.24 13.49
C GLY A 755 -35.81 -12.02 14.73
N ALA A 756 -36.79 -11.51 15.50
CA ALA A 756 -37.31 -12.21 16.64
C ALA A 756 -37.97 -13.54 16.22
N VAL A 757 -37.53 -14.65 16.79
CA VAL A 757 -38.14 -15.97 16.60
C VAL A 757 -39.39 -16.04 17.42
N ARG A 758 -40.45 -16.67 16.86
CA ARG A 758 -41.74 -16.73 17.55
C ARG A 758 -41.59 -17.31 18.95
N ARG A 759 -42.05 -16.57 19.97
CA ARG A 759 -42.03 -16.91 21.40
C ARG A 759 -40.65 -17.01 22.06
N ASP A 760 -39.56 -16.69 21.39
CA ASP A 760 -38.28 -16.42 22.03
C ASP A 760 -38.41 -15.08 22.76
N LEU A 761 -38.82 -15.08 24.04
CA LEU A 761 -39.25 -13.89 24.79
C LEU A 761 -38.09 -13.23 25.56
N ALA A 762 -37.13 -14.02 26.02
CA ALA A 762 -36.06 -13.52 26.86
C ALA A 762 -34.71 -14.26 26.64
N GLY A 763 -34.65 -15.21 25.75
CA GLY A 763 -33.45 -15.98 25.44
C GLY A 763 -32.57 -15.35 24.39
N ASP A 764 -33.18 -14.77 23.39
CA ASP A 764 -32.54 -14.30 22.15
C ASP A 764 -31.66 -15.42 21.53
N ASP A 765 -32.12 -16.68 21.79
CA ASP A 765 -31.40 -17.92 21.42
C ASP A 765 -32.07 -18.71 20.31
N GLY A 766 -33.20 -18.22 19.81
CA GLY A 766 -33.97 -18.81 18.71
C GLY A 766 -34.95 -19.88 19.13
N PHE A 767 -35.18 -20.13 20.42
CA PHE A 767 -36.10 -21.15 20.92
C PHE A 767 -37.30 -20.51 21.60
N GLY A 768 -38.44 -21.16 21.49
CA GLY A 768 -39.69 -20.68 22.11
C GLY A 768 -39.67 -20.82 23.63
N ASP A 769 -40.18 -19.84 24.33
CA ASP A 769 -40.22 -19.75 25.80
C ASP A 769 -41.62 -19.93 26.37
N LEU A 770 -41.71 -20.44 27.59
CA LEU A 770 -42.96 -20.58 28.37
C LEU A 770 -43.07 -19.46 29.39
N LEU A 771 -44.08 -18.62 29.21
CA LEU A 771 -44.43 -17.59 30.17
C LEU A 771 -45.44 -18.16 31.17
N VAL A 772 -45.22 -17.96 32.47
CA VAL A 772 -46.17 -18.43 33.52
C VAL A 772 -46.52 -17.29 34.47
N MET A 773 -47.72 -17.30 35.03
CA MET A 773 -48.15 -16.39 36.06
C MET A 773 -48.52 -17.17 37.31
N ASP A 774 -48.06 -16.77 38.50
CA ASP A 774 -48.47 -17.39 39.77
C ASP A 774 -49.77 -16.77 40.37
N SER A 775 -50.17 -17.26 41.52
CA SER A 775 -51.39 -16.82 42.22
C SER A 775 -51.33 -15.38 42.76
N ALA A 776 -50.10 -14.79 42.84
CA ALA A 776 -49.89 -13.40 43.23
C ALA A 776 -49.85 -12.44 42.04
N GLY A 777 -49.90 -12.96 40.79
CA GLY A 777 -49.78 -12.19 39.56
C GLY A 777 -48.34 -11.94 39.10
N LEU A 778 -47.34 -12.59 39.70
CA LEU A 778 -45.96 -12.49 39.25
C LEU A 778 -45.77 -13.35 38.03
N VAL A 779 -45.20 -12.72 36.99
CA VAL A 779 -44.83 -13.44 35.75
C VAL A 779 -43.43 -13.96 35.84
N SER A 780 -43.23 -15.19 35.37
CA SER A 780 -41.92 -15.85 35.31
C SER A 780 -41.77 -16.56 33.98
N LEU A 781 -40.57 -16.89 33.61
CA LEU A 781 -40.19 -17.50 32.32
C LEU A 781 -39.44 -18.80 32.53
N TYR A 782 -39.70 -19.75 31.66
CA TYR A 782 -38.87 -20.93 31.44
C TYR A 782 -38.44 -20.95 29.98
N LYS A 783 -37.13 -20.89 29.74
CA LYS A 783 -36.61 -20.88 28.38
C LYS A 783 -36.63 -22.24 27.75
N GLY A 784 -36.93 -22.33 26.45
CA GLY A 784 -36.69 -23.49 25.65
C GLY A 784 -35.22 -23.86 25.58
N THR A 785 -34.91 -25.17 25.49
CA THR A 785 -33.53 -25.66 25.52
C THR A 785 -32.97 -26.03 24.14
N GLY A 786 -33.77 -25.91 23.08
CA GLY A 786 -33.39 -26.43 21.77
C GLY A 786 -33.26 -27.96 21.68
N SER A 787 -33.54 -28.66 22.76
CA SER A 787 -33.57 -30.14 22.84
C SER A 787 -34.93 -30.64 23.28
N GLY A 788 -35.93 -29.79 23.31
CA GLY A 788 -37.31 -30.09 23.64
C GLY A 788 -37.66 -30.07 25.12
N GLY A 789 -36.78 -29.57 25.97
CA GLY A 789 -36.99 -29.31 27.39
C GLY A 789 -37.17 -27.83 27.71
N LEU A 790 -37.32 -27.55 29.01
CA LEU A 790 -37.39 -26.21 29.57
C LEU A 790 -36.24 -26.01 30.59
N SER A 791 -35.70 -24.81 30.65
CA SER A 791 -34.69 -24.39 31.64
C SER A 791 -35.25 -24.27 33.05
N ALA A 792 -34.44 -23.92 34.04
CA ALA A 792 -34.90 -23.51 35.35
C ALA A 792 -35.78 -22.23 35.27
N ARG A 793 -36.69 -22.08 36.26
CA ARG A 793 -37.51 -20.88 36.35
C ARG A 793 -36.70 -19.62 36.58
N THR A 794 -36.96 -18.63 35.78
CA THR A 794 -36.46 -17.24 35.98
C THR A 794 -37.67 -16.39 36.39
N ALA A 795 -37.62 -15.86 37.63
CA ALA A 795 -38.68 -14.95 38.13
C ALA A 795 -38.57 -13.58 37.49
N GLY A 796 -39.69 -13.00 37.07
CA GLY A 796 -39.71 -11.61 36.62
C GLY A 796 -39.37 -10.64 37.78
N SER A 797 -38.78 -9.52 37.44
CA SER A 797 -38.57 -8.40 38.37
C SER A 797 -39.46 -7.22 37.96
N GLY A 798 -39.93 -6.46 38.91
CA GLY A 798 -40.84 -5.36 38.68
C GLY A 798 -42.26 -5.72 39.15
N GLY A 799 -43.26 -4.90 38.96
CA GLY A 799 -44.62 -5.05 39.50
C GLY A 799 -45.37 -6.31 39.07
N VAL A 800 -46.29 -6.76 39.92
CA VAL A 800 -47.18 -7.88 39.63
C VAL A 800 -48.42 -7.43 38.88
N PHE A 801 -48.91 -8.26 37.96
CA PHE A 801 -50.19 -8.00 37.27
C PHE A 801 -51.38 -8.34 38.18
N PRO A 802 -52.54 -7.62 38.01
CA PRO A 802 -53.81 -8.14 38.56
C PRO A 802 -53.95 -9.61 38.11
N THR A 803 -54.40 -10.48 39.01
CA THR A 803 -54.51 -11.92 38.72
C THR A 803 -55.55 -12.28 37.65
N SER A 804 -56.45 -11.34 37.30
CA SER A 804 -57.40 -11.47 36.18
C SER A 804 -56.79 -11.13 34.79
N SER A 805 -55.53 -10.67 34.79
CA SER A 805 -54.81 -10.32 33.53
C SER A 805 -54.49 -11.56 32.69
N VAL A 806 -54.50 -11.40 31.38
CA VAL A 806 -54.24 -12.46 30.41
C VAL A 806 -53.07 -12.04 29.51
N PRO A 807 -51.85 -12.53 29.78
CA PRO A 807 -50.72 -12.35 28.88
C PRO A 807 -50.90 -13.17 27.59
N VAL A 808 -50.50 -12.61 26.50
CA VAL A 808 -50.47 -13.23 25.16
C VAL A 808 -49.09 -12.95 24.57
N PRO A 809 -48.16 -13.87 24.64
CA PRO A 809 -46.89 -13.76 23.88
C PRO A 809 -47.22 -13.46 22.42
N PHE A 810 -46.65 -12.38 21.90
CA PHE A 810 -47.03 -11.85 20.61
C PHE A 810 -45.81 -11.85 19.67
N GLY A 811 -45.30 -10.82 19.28
CA GLY A 811 -44.14 -10.64 18.47
C GLY A 811 -43.62 -9.23 18.65
N ASP A 812 -42.71 -8.81 17.86
CA ASP A 812 -42.17 -7.45 17.87
C ASP A 812 -43.26 -6.47 17.45
N VAL A 813 -43.71 -5.60 18.38
CA VAL A 813 -44.73 -4.57 18.13
C VAL A 813 -44.12 -3.14 18.08
N ASN A 814 -42.83 -2.97 18.12
CA ASN A 814 -42.18 -1.67 18.09
C ASN A 814 -40.98 -1.58 17.13
N GLY A 815 -40.63 -2.67 16.41
CA GLY A 815 -39.56 -2.70 15.45
C GLY A 815 -38.16 -2.86 16.07
N ASP A 816 -38.06 -3.20 17.37
CA ASP A 816 -36.78 -3.36 18.07
C ASP A 816 -36.17 -4.77 17.92
N ARG A 817 -36.84 -5.64 17.16
CA ARG A 817 -36.46 -7.04 16.89
C ARG A 817 -36.48 -7.95 18.13
N CYS A 818 -37.27 -7.60 19.19
CA CYS A 818 -37.51 -8.41 20.36
C CYS A 818 -39.01 -8.74 20.46
N ASN A 819 -39.34 -9.92 20.98
CA ASN A 819 -40.74 -10.26 21.15
C ASN A 819 -41.34 -9.48 22.31
N ASP A 820 -42.56 -8.98 22.07
CA ASP A 820 -43.39 -8.24 23.02
C ASP A 820 -44.54 -9.10 23.49
N VAL A 821 -45.25 -8.65 24.54
CA VAL A 821 -46.37 -9.36 25.13
C VAL A 821 -47.60 -8.46 25.17
N LEU A 822 -48.69 -8.87 24.51
CA LEU A 822 -49.98 -8.26 24.73
C LEU A 822 -50.55 -8.71 26.07
N VAL A 823 -51.02 -7.84 26.91
CA VAL A 823 -51.66 -8.19 28.17
C VAL A 823 -53.02 -7.53 28.26
N ARG A 824 -54.06 -8.34 28.42
CA ARG A 824 -55.35 -7.79 28.79
C ARG A 824 -55.37 -7.53 30.30
N VAL A 825 -55.57 -6.25 30.67
CA VAL A 825 -55.66 -5.81 32.06
C VAL A 825 -57.03 -5.16 32.24
N GLY A 826 -57.95 -5.89 32.87
CA GLY A 826 -59.36 -5.49 32.95
C GLY A 826 -59.98 -5.40 31.56
N ASP A 827 -60.49 -4.20 31.19
CA ASP A 827 -61.11 -3.97 29.90
C ASP A 827 -60.09 -3.45 28.84
N GLN A 828 -58.83 -3.23 29.20
CA GLN A 828 -57.78 -2.72 28.33
C GLN A 828 -56.93 -3.86 27.75
N LEU A 829 -56.53 -3.73 26.46
CA LEU A 829 -55.42 -4.50 25.88
C LEU A 829 -54.20 -3.55 25.78
N ARG A 830 -53.11 -3.98 26.36
CA ARG A 830 -51.84 -3.23 26.40
C ARG A 830 -50.74 -4.04 25.73
N ALA A 831 -49.95 -3.42 24.88
CA ALA A 831 -48.72 -4.00 24.30
C ALA A 831 -47.51 -3.62 25.20
N TYR A 832 -47.03 -4.55 25.98
CA TYR A 832 -45.89 -4.38 26.85
C TYR A 832 -44.60 -4.69 26.11
N ARG A 833 -43.63 -3.79 26.24
CA ARG A 833 -42.32 -3.86 25.57
C ARG A 833 -41.21 -3.99 26.61
N PRO A 834 -40.94 -5.17 27.10
CA PRO A 834 -39.92 -5.39 28.11
C PRO A 834 -38.49 -5.12 27.58
N GLY A 835 -38.27 -5.19 26.25
CA GLY A 835 -36.97 -5.19 25.59
C GLY A 835 -36.32 -6.57 25.56
N CYS A 836 -35.29 -6.72 24.74
CA CYS A 836 -34.60 -7.98 24.54
C CYS A 836 -34.02 -8.54 25.84
N GLY A 837 -34.17 -9.85 26.02
CA GLY A 837 -33.65 -10.54 27.19
C GLY A 837 -34.40 -10.26 28.52
N LYS A 838 -35.51 -9.54 28.52
CA LYS A 838 -36.23 -9.16 29.74
C LYS A 838 -37.62 -9.79 29.83
N ILE A 839 -37.97 -10.23 31.02
CA ILE A 839 -39.29 -10.78 31.32
C ILE A 839 -40.31 -9.64 31.52
N VAL A 840 -41.51 -9.77 30.91
CA VAL A 840 -42.56 -8.79 31.04
C VAL A 840 -43.06 -8.69 32.50
N SER A 841 -43.28 -7.46 32.97
CA SER A 841 -43.88 -7.18 34.30
C SER A 841 -44.90 -6.04 34.21
N ALA A 842 -45.67 -5.84 35.25
CA ALA A 842 -46.64 -4.72 35.29
C ALA A 842 -45.98 -3.34 35.21
N SER A 843 -44.66 -3.23 35.52
CA SER A 843 -43.90 -1.99 35.39
C SER A 843 -43.18 -1.85 34.06
N SER A 844 -43.26 -2.85 33.16
CA SER A 844 -42.66 -2.73 31.84
C SER A 844 -43.37 -1.64 31.03
N PRO A 845 -42.69 -0.89 30.18
CA PRO A 845 -43.28 0.10 29.31
C PRO A 845 -44.36 -0.52 28.42
N TYR A 846 -45.45 0.16 28.21
CA TYR A 846 -46.55 -0.34 27.34
C TYR A 846 -47.19 0.76 26.52
N THR A 847 -47.84 0.35 25.43
CA THR A 847 -48.75 1.16 24.63
C THR A 847 -50.15 0.59 24.80
N LEU A 848 -51.15 1.47 25.00
CA LEU A 848 -52.57 1.06 25.01
C LEU A 848 -53.00 0.74 23.58
N ILE A 849 -53.44 -0.49 23.32
CA ILE A 849 -54.01 -0.92 22.05
C ILE A 849 -55.47 -0.48 21.93
N GLY A 850 -56.24 -0.62 23.04
CA GLY A 850 -57.62 -0.20 23.07
C GLY A 850 -58.36 -0.68 24.33
N THR A 851 -59.65 -0.28 24.39
CA THR A 851 -60.60 -0.70 25.43
C THR A 851 -61.68 -1.61 24.83
N GLY A 852 -62.53 -2.18 25.66
CA GLY A 852 -63.60 -3.10 25.25
C GLY A 852 -63.09 -4.56 25.15
N TRP A 853 -61.90 -4.86 25.63
CA TRP A 853 -61.33 -6.21 25.57
C TRP A 853 -61.75 -7.15 26.68
N GLY A 854 -62.43 -6.65 27.70
CA GLY A 854 -63.09 -7.43 28.75
C GLY A 854 -64.20 -8.39 28.23
N GLN A 855 -64.74 -8.14 27.07
CA GLN A 855 -65.74 -8.96 26.42
C GLN A 855 -65.22 -10.32 25.90
N TYR A 856 -63.88 -10.48 25.79
CA TYR A 856 -63.29 -11.69 25.26
C TYR A 856 -62.82 -12.61 26.39
N ASP A 857 -63.17 -13.89 26.30
CA ASP A 857 -62.76 -14.95 27.24
C ASP A 857 -61.57 -15.77 26.75
N VAL A 858 -61.25 -15.72 25.46
CA VAL A 858 -60.06 -16.27 24.85
C VAL A 858 -59.30 -15.19 24.05
N LEU A 859 -58.01 -15.07 24.31
CA LEU A 859 -57.07 -14.30 23.53
C LEU A 859 -55.84 -15.16 23.26
N THR A 860 -55.41 -15.31 21.99
CA THR A 860 -54.29 -16.09 21.60
C THR A 860 -53.71 -15.60 20.29
N SER A 861 -52.36 -15.70 20.11
CA SER A 861 -51.74 -15.46 18.83
C SER A 861 -51.33 -16.77 18.15
N PRO A 862 -51.91 -17.04 16.98
CA PRO A 862 -51.48 -18.21 16.17
C PRO A 862 -50.08 -17.98 15.53
N GLY A 863 -49.64 -16.73 15.49
CA GLY A 863 -48.51 -16.32 14.64
C GLY A 863 -49.01 -15.46 13.49
N ASP A 864 -48.28 -15.38 12.44
CA ASP A 864 -48.69 -14.76 11.19
C ASP A 864 -49.64 -15.71 10.43
N VAL A 865 -50.95 -15.43 10.48
CA VAL A 865 -52.00 -16.22 9.80
C VAL A 865 -52.10 -15.85 8.35
N THR A 866 -51.90 -14.56 8.06
CA THR A 866 -52.06 -14.00 6.71
C THR A 866 -50.84 -14.28 5.80
N GLY A 867 -49.70 -14.52 6.36
CA GLY A 867 -48.41 -14.71 5.64
C GLY A 867 -47.82 -13.36 5.19
N ASP A 868 -48.16 -12.26 5.86
CA ASP A 868 -47.68 -10.92 5.53
C ASP A 868 -46.45 -10.53 6.36
N GLY A 869 -45.98 -11.41 7.26
CA GLY A 869 -44.79 -11.21 8.11
C GLY A 869 -45.11 -10.59 9.47
N TYR A 870 -46.37 -10.26 9.77
CA TYR A 870 -46.77 -9.66 11.04
C TYR A 870 -47.59 -10.61 11.87
N GLN A 871 -47.38 -10.59 13.19
CA GLN A 871 -48.11 -11.46 14.09
C GLN A 871 -49.58 -11.02 14.24
N ASP A 872 -50.51 -12.02 14.25
CA ASP A 872 -51.94 -11.79 14.31
C ASP A 872 -52.53 -12.22 15.66
N LEU A 873 -53.69 -11.70 16.02
CA LEU A 873 -54.41 -11.98 17.24
C LEU A 873 -55.79 -12.55 16.93
N VAL A 874 -56.17 -13.59 17.67
CA VAL A 874 -57.52 -14.19 17.64
C VAL A 874 -58.15 -14.04 18.99
N ALA A 875 -59.46 -13.66 19.01
CA ALA A 875 -60.22 -13.41 20.20
C ALA A 875 -61.61 -14.04 20.10
N ARG A 876 -62.04 -14.73 21.17
CA ARG A 876 -63.42 -15.26 21.30
C ARG A 876 -64.25 -14.33 22.18
N GLN A 877 -65.42 -13.91 21.68
CA GLN A 877 -66.37 -13.14 22.46
C GLN A 877 -67.11 -14.03 23.41
N ALA A 878 -67.03 -13.73 24.73
CA ALA A 878 -67.60 -14.57 25.79
C ALA A 878 -69.13 -14.72 25.69
N SER A 879 -69.87 -13.68 25.35
CA SER A 879 -71.31 -13.67 25.25
C SER A 879 -71.86 -14.52 24.14
N THR A 880 -71.30 -14.44 22.93
CA THR A 880 -71.85 -15.08 21.72
C THR A 880 -71.07 -16.33 21.32
N GLY A 881 -69.75 -16.46 21.70
CA GLY A 881 -68.87 -17.48 21.19
C GLY A 881 -68.40 -17.20 19.77
N ASP A 882 -68.54 -15.99 19.29
CA ASP A 882 -67.99 -15.56 18.01
C ASP A 882 -66.49 -15.40 18.09
N MET A 883 -65.81 -15.90 17.07
CA MET A 883 -64.38 -15.75 16.92
C MET A 883 -64.06 -14.59 16.03
N TYR A 884 -63.16 -13.74 16.48
CA TYR A 884 -62.67 -12.58 15.75
C TYR A 884 -61.18 -12.66 15.50
N PHE A 885 -60.80 -12.20 14.33
CA PHE A 885 -59.41 -12.10 13.87
C PHE A 885 -59.00 -10.62 13.82
N TYR A 886 -57.80 -10.28 14.26
CA TYR A 886 -57.18 -8.99 14.21
C TYR A 886 -55.83 -9.13 13.52
N ALA A 887 -55.70 -8.62 12.27
CA ALA A 887 -54.42 -8.69 11.57
C ALA A 887 -53.42 -7.68 12.16
N GLY A 888 -52.18 -8.11 12.32
CA GLY A 888 -51.05 -7.22 12.55
C GLY A 888 -50.76 -6.33 11.36
N THR A 889 -50.00 -5.28 11.57
CA THR A 889 -49.62 -4.33 10.53
C THR A 889 -48.16 -3.90 10.66
N ALA A 890 -47.57 -3.38 9.55
CA ALA A 890 -46.20 -2.89 9.50
C ALA A 890 -45.93 -1.70 10.46
N ASP A 891 -46.96 -0.95 10.86
CA ASP A 891 -46.89 0.10 11.85
C ASP A 891 -47.18 -0.41 13.29
N HIS A 892 -47.03 -1.72 13.48
CA HIS A 892 -47.15 -2.41 14.75
C HIS A 892 -48.47 -2.22 15.50
N ARG A 893 -49.57 -2.16 14.73
CA ARG A 893 -50.95 -2.04 15.23
C ARG A 893 -51.75 -3.27 14.87
N LEU A 894 -52.96 -3.36 15.44
CA LEU A 894 -53.96 -4.35 15.04
C LEU A 894 -55.02 -3.65 14.17
N LYS A 895 -55.36 -4.27 13.01
CA LYS A 895 -56.49 -3.84 12.17
C LYS A 895 -57.83 -4.06 12.89
N SER A 896 -58.88 -3.43 12.38
CA SER A 896 -60.24 -3.68 12.81
C SER A 896 -60.59 -5.18 12.73
N ARG A 897 -61.35 -5.67 13.75
CA ARG A 897 -61.67 -7.09 13.84
C ARG A 897 -62.50 -7.58 12.66
N VAL A 898 -62.24 -8.80 12.24
CA VAL A 898 -63.00 -9.56 11.26
C VAL A 898 -63.58 -10.77 11.96
N LYS A 899 -64.87 -11.02 11.80
CA LYS A 899 -65.51 -12.23 12.35
C LYS A 899 -65.16 -13.42 11.48
N ILE A 900 -64.50 -14.44 12.06
CA ILE A 900 -63.99 -15.63 11.34
C ILE A 900 -64.75 -16.90 11.70
N GLY A 901 -65.66 -16.85 12.68
CA GLY A 901 -66.45 -18.02 13.05
C GLY A 901 -67.49 -17.72 14.09
N THR A 902 -68.48 -18.64 14.23
CA THR A 902 -69.54 -18.61 15.23
C THR A 902 -69.51 -19.93 16.03
N ASN A 903 -70.18 -19.93 17.17
CA ASN A 903 -70.39 -21.11 17.98
C ASN A 903 -69.11 -21.77 18.57
N TRP A 904 -68.03 -20.98 18.82
CA TRP A 904 -66.77 -21.48 19.35
C TRP A 904 -66.85 -21.79 20.89
N LYS A 905 -68.04 -21.56 21.55
CA LYS A 905 -68.28 -21.99 22.94
C LYS A 905 -68.21 -23.50 23.12
N THR A 906 -68.30 -24.28 22.03
CA THR A 906 -68.12 -25.73 22.04
C THR A 906 -66.69 -26.13 22.45
N TYR A 907 -65.74 -25.23 22.31
CA TYR A 907 -64.34 -25.47 22.74
C TYR A 907 -64.12 -24.95 24.15
N THR A 908 -63.57 -25.84 24.99
CA THR A 908 -63.17 -25.52 26.37
C THR A 908 -61.79 -24.87 26.38
N LYS A 909 -60.95 -25.13 25.39
CA LYS A 909 -59.61 -24.56 25.21
C LYS A 909 -59.37 -24.26 23.72
N ILE A 910 -58.73 -23.14 23.45
CA ILE A 910 -58.33 -22.73 22.14
C ILE A 910 -56.89 -22.20 22.28
N ALA A 911 -55.96 -22.69 21.40
CA ALA A 911 -54.56 -22.26 21.41
C ALA A 911 -54.10 -21.93 19.99
N GLY A 912 -53.40 -20.83 19.85
CA GLY A 912 -52.60 -20.52 18.67
C GLY A 912 -51.29 -21.25 18.75
N VAL A 913 -50.94 -22.04 17.75
CA VAL A 913 -49.83 -23.00 17.88
C VAL A 913 -48.69 -22.75 16.92
N GLY A 914 -48.79 -21.84 16.02
CA GLY A 914 -47.85 -21.66 14.92
C GLY A 914 -48.22 -22.50 13.72
N ASP A 915 -47.33 -22.65 12.80
CA ASP A 915 -47.50 -23.39 11.55
C ASP A 915 -47.38 -24.89 11.80
N LEU A 916 -48.50 -25.61 11.80
CA LEU A 916 -48.54 -27.06 12.03
C LEU A 916 -48.28 -27.89 10.77
N ASN A 917 -48.51 -27.32 9.60
CA ASN A 917 -48.47 -28.03 8.32
C ASN A 917 -47.32 -27.63 7.41
N GLY A 918 -46.53 -26.63 7.78
CA GLY A 918 -45.37 -26.15 7.03
C GLY A 918 -45.70 -25.21 5.86
N ASP A 919 -46.90 -24.56 5.89
CA ASP A 919 -47.35 -23.64 4.83
C ASP A 919 -46.94 -22.17 5.10
N GLY A 920 -46.27 -21.92 6.22
CA GLY A 920 -45.81 -20.59 6.63
C GLY A 920 -46.90 -19.76 7.33
N ARG A 921 -48.07 -20.34 7.68
CA ARG A 921 -49.18 -19.62 8.32
C ARG A 921 -49.47 -20.14 9.71
N GLY A 922 -49.90 -19.26 10.58
CA GLY A 922 -50.24 -19.61 11.94
C GLY A 922 -51.58 -20.34 12.03
N ASP A 923 -51.64 -21.44 12.78
CA ASP A 923 -52.78 -22.36 12.94
C ASP A 923 -53.40 -22.31 14.33
N LEU A 924 -54.63 -22.82 14.45
CA LEU A 924 -55.36 -22.94 15.69
C LEU A 924 -55.68 -24.37 16.05
N LEU A 925 -55.65 -24.68 17.33
CA LEU A 925 -56.15 -25.92 17.92
C LEU A 925 -57.31 -25.60 18.87
N GLY A 926 -58.36 -26.43 18.83
CA GLY A 926 -59.47 -26.38 19.76
C GLY A 926 -59.70 -27.72 20.44
N ILE A 927 -59.94 -27.71 21.75
CA ILE A 927 -60.36 -28.94 22.53
C ILE A 927 -61.79 -28.74 22.93
N ASP A 928 -62.71 -29.64 22.53
CA ASP A 928 -64.11 -29.57 22.86
C ASP A 928 -64.40 -30.16 24.25
N ALA A 929 -65.68 -30.07 24.70
CA ALA A 929 -66.14 -30.58 26.02
C ALA A 929 -66.03 -32.13 26.14
N ALA A 930 -66.03 -32.84 25.02
CA ALA A 930 -65.76 -34.27 24.95
C ALA A 930 -64.28 -34.68 24.97
N GLY A 931 -63.38 -33.73 25.01
CA GLY A 931 -61.94 -33.93 25.00
C GLY A 931 -61.39 -34.33 23.62
N ALA A 932 -62.10 -33.99 22.53
CA ALA A 932 -61.58 -34.15 21.19
C ALA A 932 -60.73 -32.93 20.80
N LEU A 933 -59.56 -33.19 20.20
CA LEU A 933 -58.68 -32.18 19.68
C LEU A 933 -59.00 -31.94 18.21
N TRP A 934 -59.19 -30.67 17.82
CA TRP A 934 -59.50 -30.21 16.49
C TRP A 934 -58.46 -29.22 16.00
N ARG A 935 -58.06 -29.28 14.74
CA ARG A 935 -57.17 -28.33 14.08
C ARG A 935 -57.92 -27.46 13.10
N TYR A 936 -57.44 -26.23 12.89
CA TYR A 936 -57.85 -25.26 11.90
C TYR A 936 -56.60 -24.63 11.31
N TYR A 937 -56.42 -24.69 9.99
CA TYR A 937 -55.31 -24.02 9.33
C TYR A 937 -55.68 -22.55 9.04
N GLY A 938 -54.71 -21.66 9.20
CA GLY A 938 -54.83 -20.28 8.81
C GLY A 938 -54.87 -20.13 7.28
N THR A 939 -55.46 -19.01 6.82
CA THR A 939 -55.53 -18.69 5.40
C THR A 939 -55.07 -17.25 5.16
N ALA A 940 -54.66 -16.95 3.91
CA ALA A 940 -54.18 -15.61 3.54
C ALA A 940 -55.19 -14.48 3.80
N THR A 941 -56.43 -14.79 4.00
CA THR A 941 -57.48 -13.80 4.33
C THR A 941 -57.70 -13.64 5.83
N GLY A 942 -56.91 -14.26 6.69
CA GLY A 942 -57.10 -14.26 8.14
C GLY A 942 -58.24 -15.17 8.61
N ALA A 943 -58.93 -15.89 7.70
CA ALA A 943 -59.93 -16.88 8.04
C ALA A 943 -59.25 -18.24 8.42
N VAL A 944 -60.03 -19.20 8.91
CA VAL A 944 -59.55 -20.53 9.20
C VAL A 944 -60.26 -21.56 8.33
N THR A 945 -59.57 -22.63 8.00
CA THR A 945 -60.16 -23.78 7.25
C THR A 945 -61.24 -24.51 8.08
N PRO A 946 -62.08 -25.36 7.48
CA PRO A 946 -62.93 -26.29 8.20
C PRO A 946 -62.10 -27.17 9.18
N ARG A 947 -62.69 -27.46 10.34
CA ARG A 947 -61.99 -28.26 11.36
C ARG A 947 -61.73 -29.69 10.93
N VAL A 948 -60.62 -30.20 11.39
CA VAL A 948 -60.26 -31.62 11.22
C VAL A 948 -59.95 -32.21 12.61
N LYS A 949 -60.55 -33.32 12.93
CA LYS A 949 -60.30 -34.04 14.21
C LYS A 949 -58.94 -34.69 14.19
N LEU A 950 -58.07 -34.35 15.15
CA LEU A 950 -56.73 -34.94 15.29
C LEU A 950 -56.70 -36.11 16.26
N ALA A 951 -57.32 -35.95 17.41
CA ALA A 951 -57.24 -36.95 18.50
C ALA A 951 -58.42 -36.87 19.46
N THR A 952 -58.45 -37.83 20.37
CA THR A 952 -59.35 -37.87 21.55
C THR A 952 -58.54 -37.92 22.83
N GLY A 953 -59.20 -37.77 24.01
CA GLY A 953 -58.53 -37.90 25.29
C GLY A 953 -57.79 -36.64 25.77
N TRP A 954 -58.02 -35.48 25.16
CA TRP A 954 -57.38 -34.22 25.55
C TRP A 954 -58.11 -33.46 26.68
N GLY A 955 -59.22 -33.96 27.17
CA GLY A 955 -59.96 -33.38 28.28
C GLY A 955 -59.17 -33.35 29.59
N GLY A 956 -58.20 -34.24 29.75
CA GLY A 956 -57.32 -34.24 30.94
C GLY A 956 -56.34 -33.11 31.12
N TYR A 957 -56.10 -32.31 30.06
CA TYR A 957 -55.27 -31.11 30.17
C TYR A 957 -56.06 -29.95 30.77
N THR A 958 -55.47 -29.31 31.82
CA THR A 958 -56.03 -28.10 32.42
C THR A 958 -55.68 -26.83 31.70
N SER A 959 -54.45 -26.80 31.01
CA SER A 959 -53.97 -25.72 30.15
C SER A 959 -53.27 -26.32 28.96
N VAL A 960 -53.35 -25.69 27.80
CA VAL A 960 -52.65 -26.04 26.56
C VAL A 960 -52.15 -24.77 25.91
N VAL A 961 -50.89 -24.70 25.53
CA VAL A 961 -50.20 -23.52 25.00
C VAL A 961 -49.32 -23.93 23.82
N GLY A 962 -49.35 -23.17 22.74
CA GLY A 962 -48.36 -23.27 21.66
C GLY A 962 -47.05 -22.58 22.07
N MET A 963 -45.94 -23.23 21.83
CA MET A 963 -44.65 -22.84 22.39
C MET A 963 -43.65 -22.22 21.37
N GLY A 964 -43.95 -22.28 20.07
CA GLY A 964 -42.87 -22.13 19.08
C GLY A 964 -41.97 -23.35 19.04
N ASP A 965 -40.81 -23.24 18.50
CA ASP A 965 -39.83 -24.38 18.47
C ASP A 965 -39.02 -24.41 19.76
N ILE A 966 -39.18 -25.41 20.58
CA ILE A 966 -38.36 -25.69 21.78
C ILE A 966 -37.45 -26.90 21.61
N SER A 967 -37.56 -27.59 20.48
CA SER A 967 -36.84 -28.83 20.19
C SER A 967 -35.66 -28.60 19.22
N GLY A 968 -35.63 -27.48 18.54
CA GLY A 968 -34.61 -27.12 17.55
C GLY A 968 -34.78 -27.83 16.21
N ASP A 969 -36.02 -28.30 15.90
CA ASP A 969 -36.34 -28.98 14.64
C ASP A 969 -37.05 -28.06 13.61
N GLY A 970 -37.26 -26.81 13.94
CA GLY A 970 -37.93 -25.79 13.12
C GLY A 970 -39.43 -25.87 13.11
N LYS A 971 -40.06 -26.75 13.92
CA LYS A 971 -41.51 -26.92 14.01
C LYS A 971 -42.02 -26.47 15.37
N PRO A 972 -43.28 -26.04 15.45
CA PRO A 972 -43.81 -25.60 16.73
C PRO A 972 -44.18 -26.80 17.64
N GLU A 973 -44.03 -26.57 18.92
CA GLU A 973 -44.48 -27.48 19.94
C GLU A 973 -45.73 -26.96 20.65
N LEU A 974 -46.46 -27.92 21.19
CA LEU A 974 -47.58 -27.67 22.06
C LEU A 974 -47.26 -28.24 23.46
N VAL A 975 -47.50 -27.44 24.49
CA VAL A 975 -47.31 -27.87 25.87
C VAL A 975 -48.64 -27.93 26.58
N GLY A 976 -48.93 -29.10 27.17
CA GLY A 976 -50.16 -29.37 27.93
C GLY A 976 -49.85 -29.67 29.41
N ARG A 977 -50.59 -29.00 30.33
CA ARG A 977 -50.53 -29.25 31.76
C ARG A 977 -51.74 -30.12 32.21
N THR A 978 -51.46 -31.21 32.87
CA THR A 978 -52.46 -32.07 33.44
C THR A 978 -52.98 -31.61 34.84
N GLY A 979 -54.09 -32.15 35.33
CA GLY A 979 -54.68 -31.77 36.63
C GLY A 979 -53.75 -32.08 37.84
N ASP A 980 -52.93 -33.13 37.76
CA ASP A 980 -51.90 -33.47 38.71
C ASP A 980 -50.62 -32.64 38.63
N GLY A 981 -50.59 -31.68 37.75
CA GLY A 981 -49.49 -30.72 37.62
C GLY A 981 -48.28 -31.23 36.83
N ARG A 982 -48.39 -32.24 35.99
CA ARG A 982 -47.39 -32.67 35.07
C ARG A 982 -47.46 -31.87 33.77
N LEU A 983 -46.31 -31.69 33.12
CA LEU A 983 -46.19 -30.99 31.84
C LEU A 983 -45.78 -31.96 30.74
N TYR A 984 -46.50 -31.94 29.62
CA TYR A 984 -46.24 -32.77 28.47
C TYR A 984 -46.04 -31.89 27.22
N ARG A 985 -44.99 -32.22 26.42
CA ARG A 985 -44.74 -31.66 25.10
C ARG A 985 -45.36 -32.54 24.04
N HIS A 986 -45.96 -31.96 23.00
CA HIS A 986 -46.40 -32.56 21.76
C HIS A 986 -45.75 -31.78 20.61
N SER A 987 -44.85 -32.41 19.85
CA SER A 987 -44.19 -31.78 18.72
C SER A 987 -45.03 -31.87 17.46
N ALA A 988 -45.12 -30.80 16.69
CA ALA A 988 -45.72 -30.86 15.36
C ALA A 988 -44.86 -31.70 14.41
N THR A 989 -45.53 -32.43 13.52
CA THR A 989 -44.84 -33.25 12.52
C THR A 989 -44.49 -32.50 11.24
N GLY A 990 -44.98 -31.26 11.09
CA GLY A 990 -44.88 -30.43 9.86
C GLY A 990 -45.90 -30.85 8.78
N THR A 991 -46.80 -31.84 9.09
CA THR A 991 -47.87 -32.28 8.18
C THR A 991 -49.25 -32.06 8.76
N GLY A 992 -49.34 -31.24 9.79
CA GLY A 992 -50.56 -30.90 10.49
C GLY A 992 -51.01 -31.91 11.52
N THR A 993 -50.12 -32.83 11.96
CA THR A 993 -50.36 -33.78 13.06
C THR A 993 -49.40 -33.56 14.20
N LEU A 994 -49.64 -34.17 15.35
CA LEU A 994 -48.80 -34.12 16.54
C LEU A 994 -48.17 -35.46 16.83
N ALA A 995 -46.90 -35.45 17.21
CA ALA A 995 -46.16 -36.62 17.67
C ALA A 995 -46.68 -37.09 19.06
N ALA A 996 -46.26 -38.27 19.49
CA ALA A 996 -46.55 -38.80 20.84
C ALA A 996 -46.04 -37.83 21.93
N ARG A 997 -46.78 -37.68 23.00
CA ARG A 997 -46.40 -36.77 24.11
C ARG A 997 -45.13 -37.21 24.81
N VAL A 998 -44.32 -36.25 25.19
CA VAL A 998 -43.15 -36.44 26.02
C VAL A 998 -43.34 -35.64 27.31
N MET A 999 -43.09 -36.26 28.46
CA MET A 999 -43.15 -35.57 29.75
C MET A 999 -41.92 -34.68 29.91
N ILE A 1000 -42.11 -33.39 30.12
CA ILE A 1000 -41.08 -32.38 30.29
C ILE A 1000 -41.10 -31.70 31.66
N GLY A 1001 -42.12 -32.04 32.50
CA GLY A 1001 -42.22 -31.60 33.88
C GLY A 1001 -42.94 -32.62 34.70
N THR A 1002 -42.38 -33.05 35.85
CA THR A 1002 -42.84 -34.18 36.65
C THR A 1002 -43.94 -33.82 37.65
N GLY A 1003 -44.16 -32.50 37.92
CA GLY A 1003 -45.17 -32.02 38.84
C GLY A 1003 -44.90 -30.58 39.29
N GLY A 1004 -45.81 -30.01 40.11
CA GLY A 1004 -45.66 -28.65 40.63
C GLY A 1004 -46.25 -27.53 39.76
N TRP A 1005 -46.58 -27.83 38.50
CA TRP A 1005 -47.03 -26.80 37.55
C TRP A 1005 -48.46 -26.29 37.83
N GLN A 1006 -49.27 -27.03 38.69
CA GLN A 1006 -50.57 -26.57 39.17
C GLN A 1006 -50.48 -25.32 40.07
N ALA A 1007 -49.29 -25.00 40.62
CA ALA A 1007 -49.06 -23.80 41.40
C ALA A 1007 -49.20 -22.50 40.59
N PHE A 1008 -48.99 -22.60 39.24
CA PHE A 1008 -49.20 -21.48 38.37
C PHE A 1008 -50.67 -21.29 38.00
N LYS A 1009 -51.18 -20.09 38.16
CA LYS A 1009 -52.51 -19.70 37.74
C LYS A 1009 -52.72 -19.87 36.25
N GLY A 1010 -51.75 -19.45 35.42
CA GLY A 1010 -51.78 -19.54 33.99
C GLY A 1010 -50.43 -19.93 33.37
N LEU A 1011 -50.49 -20.64 32.25
CA LEU A 1011 -49.42 -20.86 31.30
C LEU A 1011 -49.79 -20.10 30.01
N TYR A 1012 -48.85 -19.39 29.44
CA TYR A 1012 -49.06 -18.50 28.30
C TYR A 1012 -47.98 -18.65 27.22
#